data_f1cf56b4adf34550d22a693bb3004f3b
#
_entry.id   f1cf56b4adf34550d22a693bb3004f3b
#
_cell.length_a   1.000
_cell.length_b   1.000
_cell.length_c   1.000
_cell.angle_alpha   90.00
_cell.angle_beta   90.00
_cell.angle_gamma   90.00
#
_symmetry.space_group_name_H-M   'P 1'
#
loop_
_entity.id
_entity.type
_entity.pdbx_description
1 polymer ?
#
loop_
_entity_poly.entity_id
_entity_poly.type
_entity_poly.pdbx_seq_one_letter_code
_entity_poly.pdbx_strand_id
1 'polypeptide(L)'
;MAENAQTTLMRKARTSSSFNSFDLTCILWGGQSTVLSRRLAFTRVEKALGTHDTALLPQCYAHTSREALFAQGLEMGKVCLQDMKEYGHEHFVWVTPKYRLVNASPFGHKAILFEPAVQHNGTAEQQAQWLPLARAGKILGTYAQTELGHGSFVRGVETTATFDQETDEFIVDSPTISSTKFWPAGLGFSTTHGAVMARLIAGEKDHGPHIFLVQLRRVEDGKPIPGVEMGDVGLKMGYNEADNGFASFDHVRIPRSHMLMAHSQLARDGTFTKDPLRAKLSYSVMLLVRGKMPGAFAVQLAQALTIATRYSVVRQQGLGPADGLDDEATIMQYKHQHFRLLSLIAKAYAMFFASRACETQYDKLREMQEKNDHSLLPSVHALIAGLKAYVTSEAADGAEDARKMCGGHGYMAISGLPDIVGAIVGGSTFEGENYVLWQQVGRHLLKQLDRLQDSDTMEPQMQYLADLDDSNAACPAQGEQFLMHGVQLAVFRHRAQRLATKAHAEIRASSKTPAEAWNKHMMLLISASRAHIEYFTLRSFVDAISQLPDSTSANLRKVLGRVCSLFALSTIINPRSVDVLSFIVTCDDRPPYLSPPQLDIIRSLVNDLLDQLLPEAIALTDAWDFSDASLCSVIGMYDGNVYENIMRWVKQLPVNQDAWQNGGVQQGWRECVDPILRGIKTRAKL
;
A
#
# COMPACT_ATOMS: atom_id res chain seq x y z
N MET A 1 22.36 -11.72 35.62
CA MET A 1 21.02 -11.21 35.95
C MET A 1 20.00 -12.25 35.52
N ALA A 2 18.99 -12.53 36.32
CA ALA A 2 17.90 -13.41 35.89
C ALA A 2 17.21 -12.81 34.67
N GLU A 3 16.85 -13.67 33.71
CA GLU A 3 16.10 -13.25 32.52
C GLU A 3 14.75 -12.61 32.94
N ASN A 4 14.38 -11.49 32.33
CA ASN A 4 13.11 -10.83 32.59
C ASN A 4 11.92 -11.75 32.20
N ALA A 5 10.83 -11.73 32.96
CA ALA A 5 9.65 -12.55 32.72
C ALA A 5 9.08 -12.38 31.28
N GLN A 6 9.06 -11.16 30.76
CA GLN A 6 8.58 -10.88 29.40
C GLN A 6 9.48 -11.49 28.32
N THR A 7 10.81 -11.38 28.47
CA THR A 7 11.80 -12.03 27.57
C THR A 7 11.65 -13.55 27.61
N THR A 8 11.39 -14.12 28.79
CA THR A 8 11.13 -15.56 28.95
C THR A 8 9.85 -15.97 28.18
N LEU A 9 8.75 -15.22 28.30
CA LEU A 9 7.51 -15.46 27.57
C LEU A 9 7.74 -15.41 26.04
N MET A 10 8.48 -14.40 25.56
CA MET A 10 8.81 -14.25 24.14
C MET A 10 9.63 -15.44 23.64
N ARG A 11 10.66 -15.85 24.37
CA ARG A 11 11.47 -17.01 24.03
C ARG A 11 10.65 -18.29 23.98
N LYS A 12 9.76 -18.50 24.96
CA LYS A 12 8.85 -19.65 25.00
C LYS A 12 7.95 -19.66 23.77
N ALA A 13 7.37 -18.52 23.39
CA ALA A 13 6.51 -18.41 22.21
C ALA A 13 7.26 -18.75 20.91
N ARG A 14 8.52 -18.32 20.74
CA ARG A 14 9.35 -18.70 19.57
C ARG A 14 9.66 -20.19 19.53
N THR A 15 9.95 -20.80 20.67
CA THR A 15 10.28 -22.25 20.74
C THR A 15 9.06 -23.15 20.58
N SER A 16 7.83 -22.64 20.69
CA SER A 16 6.60 -23.41 20.51
C SER A 16 6.23 -23.64 19.05
N SER A 17 6.82 -22.90 18.13
CA SER A 17 6.53 -23.06 16.71
C SER A 17 7.01 -24.41 16.16
N SER A 18 6.21 -24.98 15.26
CA SER A 18 6.48 -26.25 14.59
C SER A 18 7.40 -26.13 13.37
N PHE A 19 7.74 -24.93 12.94
CA PHE A 19 8.59 -24.65 11.79
C PHE A 19 9.63 -23.56 12.07
N ASN A 20 10.69 -23.51 11.23
CA ASN A 20 11.68 -22.46 11.29
C ASN A 20 11.21 -21.21 10.52
N SER A 21 11.08 -20.06 11.18
CA SER A 21 10.67 -18.81 10.55
C SER A 21 11.58 -18.37 9.39
N PHE A 22 12.88 -18.70 9.44
CA PHE A 22 13.81 -18.39 8.36
C PHE A 22 13.50 -19.12 7.05
N ASP A 23 12.98 -20.35 7.11
CA ASP A 23 12.56 -21.09 5.90
C ASP A 23 11.42 -20.36 5.21
N LEU A 24 10.46 -19.86 5.99
CA LEU A 24 9.36 -19.04 5.46
C LEU A 24 9.85 -17.68 4.96
N THR A 25 10.82 -17.05 5.65
CA THR A 25 11.50 -15.83 5.16
C THR A 25 12.08 -16.05 3.76
N CYS A 26 12.74 -17.17 3.53
CA CYS A 26 13.31 -17.51 2.22
C CYS A 26 12.23 -17.65 1.14
N ILE A 27 11.07 -18.24 1.47
CA ILE A 27 9.94 -18.35 0.55
C ILE A 27 9.39 -16.96 0.20
N LEU A 28 9.18 -16.11 1.19
CA LEU A 28 8.64 -14.77 0.97
C LEU A 28 9.55 -13.89 0.10
N TRP A 29 10.86 -14.02 0.27
CA TRP A 29 11.82 -13.08 -0.31
C TRP A 29 12.69 -13.66 -1.44
N GLY A 30 12.35 -14.83 -1.98
CA GLY A 30 13.00 -15.36 -3.18
C GLY A 30 14.32 -16.09 -2.91
N GLY A 31 14.45 -16.71 -1.74
CA GLY A 31 15.56 -17.61 -1.39
C GLY A 31 16.57 -17.03 -0.43
N GLN A 32 17.41 -17.93 0.11
CA GLN A 32 18.37 -17.60 1.16
C GLN A 32 19.39 -16.54 0.75
N SER A 33 19.91 -16.60 -0.47
CA SER A 33 20.89 -15.63 -0.98
C SER A 33 20.32 -14.22 -1.00
N THR A 34 19.08 -14.07 -1.49
CA THR A 34 18.38 -12.78 -1.52
C THR A 34 18.15 -12.24 -0.11
N VAL A 35 17.70 -13.08 0.82
CA VAL A 35 17.49 -12.70 2.22
C VAL A 35 18.77 -12.19 2.86
N LEU A 36 19.88 -12.90 2.69
CA LEU A 36 21.16 -12.50 3.26
C LEU A 36 21.69 -11.19 2.67
N SER A 37 21.58 -11.01 1.36
CA SER A 37 21.93 -9.76 0.67
C SER A 37 21.11 -8.56 1.21
N ARG A 38 19.81 -8.76 1.39
CA ARG A 38 18.92 -7.76 1.98
C ARG A 38 19.31 -7.40 3.40
N ARG A 39 19.52 -8.39 4.26
CA ARG A 39 19.95 -8.18 5.66
C ARG A 39 21.25 -7.38 5.73
N LEU A 40 22.24 -7.68 4.87
CA LEU A 40 23.50 -6.93 4.80
C LEU A 40 23.26 -5.47 4.40
N ALA A 41 22.47 -5.23 3.36
CA ALA A 41 22.14 -3.87 2.92
C ALA A 41 21.48 -3.06 4.05
N PHE A 42 20.49 -3.64 4.71
CA PHE A 42 19.82 -2.97 5.84
C PHE A 42 20.74 -2.72 7.03
N THR A 43 21.60 -3.70 7.37
CA THR A 43 22.57 -3.53 8.46
C THR A 43 23.53 -2.37 8.18
N ARG A 44 23.99 -2.19 6.93
CA ARG A 44 24.86 -1.07 6.55
C ARG A 44 24.15 0.28 6.74
N VAL A 45 22.92 0.39 6.20
CA VAL A 45 22.14 1.63 6.30
C VAL A 45 21.78 1.95 7.76
N GLU A 46 21.34 0.96 8.53
CA GLU A 46 21.03 1.14 9.95
C GLU A 46 22.25 1.61 10.77
N LYS A 47 23.44 1.06 10.47
CA LYS A 47 24.68 1.52 11.10
C LYS A 47 25.03 2.94 10.69
N ALA A 48 24.92 3.27 9.40
CA ALA A 48 25.23 4.63 8.91
C ALA A 48 24.30 5.69 9.49
N LEU A 49 23.04 5.33 9.77
CA LEU A 49 22.04 6.21 10.39
C LEU A 49 22.04 6.17 11.93
N GLY A 50 22.82 5.28 12.55
CA GLY A 50 22.81 5.08 14.00
C GLY A 50 21.55 4.41 14.55
N THR A 51 20.63 3.97 13.72
CA THR A 51 19.34 3.37 14.13
C THR A 51 19.45 1.93 14.60
N HIS A 52 20.61 1.30 14.42
CA HIS A 52 20.89 -0.05 14.91
C HIS A 52 20.96 -0.12 16.44
N ASP A 53 21.28 0.98 17.13
CA ASP A 53 21.25 1.05 18.59
C ASP A 53 19.83 1.34 19.08
N THR A 54 19.08 0.29 19.34
CA THR A 54 17.68 0.37 19.79
C THR A 54 17.54 0.81 21.26
N ALA A 55 18.64 0.98 21.99
CA ALA A 55 18.62 1.60 23.32
C ALA A 55 18.38 3.11 23.24
N LEU A 56 18.73 3.73 22.11
CA LEU A 56 18.52 5.16 21.89
C LEU A 56 17.11 5.42 21.38
N LEU A 57 16.53 6.55 21.80
CA LEU A 57 15.27 7.06 21.27
C LEU A 57 15.47 7.45 19.80
N PRO A 58 14.67 6.91 18.86
CA PRO A 58 14.73 7.33 17.46
C PRO A 58 14.47 8.84 17.30
N GLN A 59 15.25 9.49 16.43
CA GLN A 59 15.15 10.95 16.22
C GLN A 59 13.76 11.42 15.81
N CYS A 60 13.01 10.60 15.08
CA CYS A 60 11.64 10.89 14.65
C CYS A 60 10.65 11.05 15.83
N TYR A 61 10.99 10.56 17.01
CA TYR A 61 10.20 10.78 18.24
C TYR A 61 10.75 11.92 19.10
N ALA A 62 12.02 12.26 18.91
CA ALA A 62 12.64 13.39 19.60
C ALA A 62 12.31 14.73 18.92
N HIS A 63 12.28 14.75 17.59
CA HIS A 63 12.10 15.95 16.77
C HIS A 63 10.99 15.74 15.75
N THR A 64 9.82 16.31 16.03
CA THR A 64 8.59 16.11 15.26
C THR A 64 8.14 17.32 14.46
N SER A 65 8.93 18.41 14.40
CA SER A 65 8.60 19.54 13.53
C SER A 65 8.69 19.11 12.04
N ARG A 66 7.94 19.81 11.18
CA ARG A 66 7.93 19.50 9.75
C ARG A 66 9.33 19.55 9.13
N GLU A 67 10.12 20.57 9.51
CA GLU A 67 11.49 20.79 9.03
C GLU A 67 12.43 19.68 9.51
N ALA A 68 12.33 19.29 10.79
CA ALA A 68 13.17 18.23 11.35
C ALA A 68 12.89 16.88 10.71
N LEU A 69 11.61 16.53 10.51
CA LEU A 69 11.23 15.28 9.84
C LEU A 69 11.71 15.25 8.37
N PHE A 70 11.59 16.37 7.66
CA PHE A 70 12.09 16.47 6.30
C PHE A 70 13.63 16.34 6.24
N ALA A 71 14.35 16.99 7.14
CA ALA A 71 15.81 16.86 7.21
C ALA A 71 16.25 15.40 7.47
N GLN A 72 15.56 14.70 8.36
CA GLN A 72 15.78 13.25 8.57
C GLN A 72 15.50 12.43 7.31
N GLY A 73 14.42 12.74 6.60
CA GLY A 73 14.09 12.09 5.32
C GLY A 73 15.17 12.28 4.26
N LEU A 74 15.75 13.48 4.16
CA LEU A 74 16.87 13.78 3.26
C LEU A 74 18.13 12.97 3.64
N GLU A 75 18.48 12.92 4.91
CA GLU A 75 19.64 12.14 5.39
C GLU A 75 19.47 10.64 5.13
N MET A 76 18.32 10.08 5.49
CA MET A 76 17.99 8.68 5.21
C MET A 76 18.07 8.39 3.70
N GLY A 77 17.47 9.22 2.88
CA GLY A 77 17.49 9.06 1.44
C GLY A 77 18.90 9.12 0.84
N LYS A 78 19.73 10.05 1.32
CA LYS A 78 21.13 10.16 0.92
C LYS A 78 21.91 8.88 1.24
N VAL A 79 21.81 8.37 2.45
CA VAL A 79 22.50 7.14 2.87
C VAL A 79 22.04 5.94 2.05
N CYS A 80 20.73 5.80 1.81
CA CYS A 80 20.19 4.72 0.98
C CYS A 80 20.71 4.80 -0.47
N LEU A 81 20.70 6.00 -1.09
CA LEU A 81 21.21 6.18 -2.45
C LEU A 81 22.70 5.90 -2.58
N GLN A 82 23.49 6.26 -1.56
CA GLN A 82 24.92 5.96 -1.52
C GLN A 82 25.17 4.45 -1.46
N ASP A 83 24.46 3.74 -0.59
CA ASP A 83 24.58 2.29 -0.46
C ASP A 83 24.12 1.56 -1.75
N MET A 84 23.01 2.01 -2.37
CA MET A 84 22.56 1.47 -3.64
C MET A 84 23.60 1.64 -4.74
N LYS A 85 24.25 2.81 -4.83
CA LYS A 85 25.28 3.10 -5.82
C LYS A 85 26.54 2.26 -5.59
N GLU A 86 26.94 2.08 -4.35
CA GLU A 86 28.16 1.34 -3.97
C GLU A 86 28.00 -0.17 -4.16
N TYR A 87 26.83 -0.73 -3.81
CA TYR A 87 26.57 -2.17 -3.82
C TYR A 87 25.66 -2.66 -4.95
N GLY A 88 25.16 -1.78 -5.80
CA GLY A 88 24.45 -2.14 -7.03
C GLY A 88 23.09 -2.79 -6.86
N HIS A 89 22.40 -2.58 -5.71
CA HIS A 89 21.05 -3.13 -5.51
C HIS A 89 19.94 -2.15 -5.92
N GLU A 90 18.76 -2.70 -6.17
CA GLU A 90 17.61 -1.92 -6.63
C GLU A 90 16.91 -1.15 -5.50
N HIS A 91 16.34 0.01 -5.84
CA HIS A 91 15.59 0.85 -4.90
C HIS A 91 14.46 0.10 -4.18
N PHE A 92 13.70 -0.73 -4.88
CA PHE A 92 12.57 -1.46 -4.30
C PHE A 92 12.96 -2.49 -3.22
N VAL A 93 14.21 -2.89 -3.13
CA VAL A 93 14.72 -3.71 -2.02
C VAL A 93 14.52 -3.01 -0.68
N TRP A 94 14.58 -1.67 -0.66
CA TRP A 94 14.42 -0.85 0.53
C TRP A 94 12.97 -0.56 0.88
N VAL A 95 12.09 -0.44 -0.11
CA VAL A 95 10.70 -0.03 0.08
C VAL A 95 9.90 -1.10 0.82
N THR A 96 10.20 -2.38 0.59
CA THR A 96 9.31 -3.45 1.05
C THR A 96 9.37 -3.76 2.54
N PRO A 97 10.51 -3.94 3.24
CA PRO A 97 10.44 -4.35 4.64
C PRO A 97 10.69 -3.24 5.67
N LYS A 98 11.07 -2.02 5.28
CA LYS A 98 11.57 -1.02 6.22
C LYS A 98 10.94 0.34 6.03
N TYR A 99 9.71 0.44 6.47
CA TYR A 99 8.90 1.64 6.34
C TYR A 99 9.63 2.94 6.71
N ARG A 100 10.27 2.97 7.89
CA ARG A 100 10.91 4.20 8.40
C ARG A 100 12.23 4.57 7.73
N LEU A 101 12.91 3.62 7.12
CA LEU A 101 14.19 3.89 6.47
C LEU A 101 14.06 4.36 5.02
N VAL A 102 12.99 3.98 4.32
CA VAL A 102 12.96 4.15 2.86
C VAL A 102 11.67 4.70 2.31
N ASN A 103 10.50 4.32 2.82
CA ASN A 103 9.23 4.81 2.26
C ASN A 103 9.04 6.32 2.41
N ALA A 104 9.72 6.92 3.36
CA ALA A 104 9.67 8.33 3.63
C ALA A 104 10.77 9.14 2.93
N SER A 105 11.66 8.49 2.17
CA SER A 105 12.74 9.20 1.47
C SER A 105 12.20 10.09 0.35
N PRO A 106 12.53 11.38 0.33
CA PRO A 106 12.15 12.29 -0.76
C PRO A 106 12.67 11.86 -2.12
N PHE A 107 13.75 11.07 -2.16
CA PHE A 107 14.43 10.69 -3.42
C PHE A 107 13.83 9.44 -4.10
N GLY A 108 12.94 8.72 -3.42
CA GLY A 108 12.32 7.50 -3.97
C GLY A 108 11.54 7.73 -5.27
N HIS A 109 10.88 8.87 -5.37
CA HIS A 109 9.97 9.18 -6.48
C HIS A 109 10.67 9.33 -7.83
N LYS A 110 11.97 9.67 -7.83
CA LYS A 110 12.78 9.71 -9.05
C LYS A 110 12.77 8.35 -9.77
N ALA A 111 13.09 7.28 -9.06
CA ALA A 111 13.18 5.94 -9.64
C ALA A 111 11.79 5.30 -9.88
N ILE A 112 10.80 5.67 -9.07
CA ILE A 112 9.46 5.06 -9.11
C ILE A 112 8.56 5.72 -10.16
N LEU A 113 8.68 7.03 -10.38
CA LEU A 113 7.75 7.80 -11.21
C LEU A 113 8.45 8.52 -12.38
N PHE A 114 9.49 9.30 -12.11
CA PHE A 114 10.10 10.15 -13.14
C PHE A 114 10.84 9.32 -14.20
N GLU A 115 11.75 8.43 -13.80
CA GLU A 115 12.48 7.59 -14.76
C GLU A 115 11.54 6.71 -15.60
N PRO A 116 10.53 6.02 -15.00
CA PRO A 116 9.53 5.30 -15.79
C PRO A 116 8.70 6.20 -16.71
N ALA A 117 8.38 7.45 -16.32
CA ALA A 117 7.69 8.38 -17.19
C ALA A 117 8.50 8.67 -18.46
N VAL A 118 9.79 8.94 -18.31
CA VAL A 118 10.71 9.15 -19.45
C VAL A 118 10.89 7.87 -20.25
N GLN A 119 11.06 6.72 -19.60
CA GLN A 119 11.28 5.44 -20.24
C GLN A 119 10.10 4.98 -21.10
N HIS A 120 8.87 5.21 -20.65
CA HIS A 120 7.68 4.73 -21.35
C HIS A 120 7.09 5.75 -22.33
N ASN A 121 7.34 7.05 -22.12
CA ASN A 121 6.73 8.09 -22.96
C ASN A 121 7.76 8.89 -23.79
N GLY A 122 9.05 8.72 -23.54
CA GLY A 122 10.12 9.37 -24.31
C GLY A 122 10.54 8.56 -25.54
N THR A 123 10.94 9.26 -26.62
CA THR A 123 11.62 8.63 -27.76
C THR A 123 12.98 8.07 -27.34
N ALA A 124 13.63 7.27 -28.19
CA ALA A 124 14.95 6.72 -27.90
C ALA A 124 15.99 7.84 -27.63
N GLU A 125 15.91 8.95 -28.37
CA GLU A 125 16.78 10.11 -28.19
C GLU A 125 16.51 10.81 -26.86
N GLN A 126 15.24 10.99 -26.49
CA GLN A 126 14.86 11.58 -25.20
C GLN A 126 15.29 10.70 -24.03
N GLN A 127 15.12 9.39 -24.15
CA GLN A 127 15.60 8.43 -23.15
C GLN A 127 17.13 8.49 -23.00
N ALA A 128 17.86 8.53 -24.11
CA ALA A 128 19.33 8.63 -24.12
C ALA A 128 19.83 9.94 -23.49
N GLN A 129 19.07 11.02 -23.63
CA GLN A 129 19.39 12.32 -23.03
C GLN A 129 19.10 12.36 -21.52
N TRP A 130 17.91 11.95 -21.09
CA TRP A 130 17.40 12.22 -19.75
C TRP A 130 17.68 11.11 -18.72
N LEU A 131 17.58 9.83 -19.12
CA LEU A 131 17.76 8.73 -18.16
C LEU A 131 19.17 8.65 -17.55
N PRO A 132 20.28 8.87 -18.31
CA PRO A 132 21.61 8.89 -17.70
C PRO A 132 21.78 10.00 -16.66
N LEU A 133 21.19 11.18 -16.88
CA LEU A 133 21.24 12.30 -15.93
C LEU A 133 20.48 11.96 -14.64
N ALA A 134 19.28 11.41 -14.77
CA ALA A 134 18.47 11.00 -13.62
C ALA A 134 19.14 9.87 -12.84
N ARG A 135 19.60 8.81 -13.52
CA ARG A 135 20.26 7.65 -12.86
C ARG A 135 21.56 8.03 -12.16
N ALA A 136 22.35 8.93 -12.76
CA ALA A 136 23.56 9.46 -12.14
C ALA A 136 23.30 10.45 -10.98
N GLY A 137 22.03 10.81 -10.72
CA GLY A 137 21.65 11.79 -9.68
C GLY A 137 22.07 13.23 -10.03
N LYS A 138 22.34 13.54 -11.31
CA LYS A 138 22.61 14.90 -11.77
C LYS A 138 21.34 15.75 -11.84
N ILE A 139 20.20 15.11 -11.98
CA ILE A 139 18.87 15.68 -11.83
C ILE A 139 18.03 14.81 -10.90
N LEU A 140 17.16 15.44 -10.13
CA LEU A 140 16.15 14.77 -9.29
C LEU A 140 14.78 15.10 -9.86
N GLY A 141 14.05 14.07 -10.30
CA GLY A 141 12.78 14.23 -11.00
C GLY A 141 11.58 13.82 -10.17
N THR A 142 10.45 14.49 -10.42
CA THR A 142 9.11 14.11 -9.91
C THR A 142 8.12 13.96 -11.05
N TYR A 143 6.93 13.40 -10.77
CA TYR A 143 5.81 13.28 -11.69
C TYR A 143 4.66 14.17 -11.22
N ALA A 144 4.40 15.26 -11.94
CA ALA A 144 3.46 16.30 -11.56
C ALA A 144 2.18 16.27 -12.43
N GLN A 145 1.25 15.37 -12.07
CA GLN A 145 -0.04 15.22 -12.75
C GLN A 145 -1.17 15.92 -12.00
N THR A 146 -1.36 15.58 -10.73
CA THR A 146 -2.47 16.04 -9.91
C THR A 146 -2.45 17.56 -9.74
N GLU A 147 -3.60 18.19 -9.92
CA GLU A 147 -3.85 19.61 -9.68
C GLU A 147 -4.73 19.79 -8.44
N LEU A 148 -4.76 21.00 -7.90
CA LEU A 148 -5.62 21.35 -6.76
C LEU A 148 -7.10 21.05 -7.07
N GLY A 149 -7.54 21.29 -8.31
CA GLY A 149 -8.90 21.00 -8.77
C GLY A 149 -9.11 19.61 -9.38
N HIS A 150 -8.05 18.88 -9.75
CA HIS A 150 -8.16 17.67 -10.56
C HIS A 150 -7.26 16.53 -10.04
N GLY A 151 -7.87 15.61 -9.26
CA GLY A 151 -7.21 14.38 -8.80
C GLY A 151 -7.54 13.17 -9.67
N SER A 152 -8.79 12.70 -9.60
CA SER A 152 -9.26 11.50 -10.32
C SER A 152 -9.60 11.75 -11.78
N PHE A 153 -10.08 12.93 -12.11
CA PHE A 153 -10.47 13.33 -13.47
C PHE A 153 -9.28 13.93 -14.23
N VAL A 154 -8.30 13.08 -14.59
CA VAL A 154 -7.07 13.49 -15.27
C VAL A 154 -7.31 14.21 -16.60
N ARG A 155 -8.42 13.91 -17.30
CA ARG A 155 -8.77 14.61 -18.56
C ARG A 155 -9.15 16.07 -18.35
N GLY A 156 -9.47 16.45 -17.12
CA GLY A 156 -9.86 17.80 -16.72
C GLY A 156 -8.70 18.68 -16.29
N VAL A 157 -7.43 18.22 -16.34
CA VAL A 157 -6.29 19.09 -16.00
C VAL A 157 -6.33 20.38 -16.78
N GLU A 158 -6.03 21.49 -16.14
CA GLU A 158 -6.14 22.84 -16.68
C GLU A 158 -4.78 23.46 -17.04
N THR A 159 -3.67 23.01 -16.41
CA THR A 159 -2.33 23.45 -16.84
C THR A 159 -2.17 23.27 -18.34
N THR A 160 -1.70 24.29 -19.04
CA THR A 160 -1.50 24.30 -20.49
C THR A 160 -0.02 24.28 -20.87
N ALA A 161 0.28 23.76 -22.05
CA ALA A 161 1.55 23.90 -22.74
C ALA A 161 1.25 24.33 -24.17
N THR A 162 1.31 25.62 -24.42
CA THR A 162 1.00 26.25 -25.72
C THR A 162 2.23 26.31 -26.60
N PHE A 163 2.15 25.71 -27.78
CA PHE A 163 3.27 25.70 -28.73
C PHE A 163 3.44 27.06 -29.41
N ASP A 164 4.61 27.62 -29.27
CA ASP A 164 5.08 28.82 -29.96
C ASP A 164 5.95 28.40 -31.15
N GLN A 165 5.38 28.44 -32.34
CA GLN A 165 6.04 27.97 -33.55
C GLN A 165 7.25 28.87 -33.96
N GLU A 166 7.22 30.16 -33.63
CA GLU A 166 8.29 31.08 -33.98
C GLU A 166 9.58 30.73 -33.22
N THR A 167 9.49 30.43 -31.95
CA THR A 167 10.64 30.11 -31.09
C THR A 167 10.95 28.62 -31.01
N ASP A 168 10.07 27.72 -31.50
CA ASP A 168 10.14 26.25 -31.35
C ASP A 168 10.11 25.82 -29.89
N GLU A 169 9.27 26.49 -29.09
CA GLU A 169 9.14 26.29 -27.63
C GLU A 169 7.69 26.05 -27.22
N PHE A 170 7.49 25.49 -26.02
CA PHE A 170 6.21 25.51 -25.32
C PHE A 170 6.22 26.60 -24.25
N ILE A 171 5.09 27.25 -24.07
CA ILE A 171 4.78 28.12 -22.94
C ILE A 171 3.91 27.31 -21.98
N VAL A 172 4.48 26.91 -20.84
CA VAL A 172 3.76 26.19 -19.78
C VAL A 172 3.14 27.20 -18.83
N ASP A 173 1.83 27.09 -18.61
CA ASP A 173 1.07 28.06 -17.82
C ASP A 173 0.04 27.39 -16.91
N SER A 174 -0.16 27.96 -15.71
CA SER A 174 -1.22 27.60 -14.76
C SER A 174 -2.29 28.69 -14.74
N PRO A 175 -3.30 28.65 -15.64
CA PRO A 175 -4.21 29.77 -15.90
C PRO A 175 -5.17 30.06 -14.73
N THR A 176 -5.33 29.12 -13.81
CA THR A 176 -6.28 29.21 -12.68
C THR A 176 -5.63 28.71 -11.40
N ILE A 177 -6.18 29.07 -10.24
CA ILE A 177 -5.70 28.52 -8.96
C ILE A 177 -5.91 27.00 -8.91
N SER A 178 -6.98 26.48 -9.52
CA SER A 178 -7.28 25.04 -9.58
C SER A 178 -6.31 24.26 -10.45
N SER A 179 -5.59 24.90 -11.38
CA SER A 179 -4.55 24.29 -12.20
C SER A 179 -3.19 24.15 -11.50
N THR A 180 -3.02 24.73 -10.31
CA THR A 180 -1.80 24.55 -9.49
C THR A 180 -1.56 23.07 -9.26
N LYS A 181 -0.38 22.55 -9.63
CA LYS A 181 0.01 21.18 -9.30
C LYS A 181 0.07 21.03 -7.79
N PHE A 182 -0.56 19.99 -7.26
CA PHE A 182 -0.70 19.80 -5.82
C PHE A 182 -0.56 18.32 -5.46
N TRP A 183 0.10 17.99 -4.38
CA TRP A 183 0.43 16.65 -3.89
C TRP A 183 1.67 15.97 -4.44
N PRO A 184 2.17 16.15 -5.69
CA PRO A 184 3.32 15.40 -6.14
C PRO A 184 4.47 15.42 -5.13
N ALA A 185 5.02 14.25 -4.83
CA ALA A 185 6.11 14.15 -3.89
C ALA A 185 7.41 14.66 -4.52
N GLY A 186 8.21 15.35 -3.71
CA GLY A 186 9.43 16.03 -4.15
C GLY A 186 9.21 17.47 -4.65
N LEU A 187 7.97 17.88 -4.94
CA LEU A 187 7.71 19.25 -5.41
C LEU A 187 8.09 20.30 -4.37
N GLY A 188 7.96 19.97 -3.07
CA GLY A 188 8.25 20.93 -1.99
C GLY A 188 9.66 21.53 -2.12
N PHE A 189 10.70 20.70 -2.07
CA PHE A 189 12.09 21.14 -2.05
C PHE A 189 13.10 20.24 -2.75
N SER A 190 12.83 18.91 -2.87
CA SER A 190 13.87 17.94 -3.18
C SER A 190 14.06 17.63 -4.66
N THR A 191 13.24 18.16 -5.58
CA THR A 191 13.34 17.88 -7.00
C THR A 191 13.77 19.10 -7.82
N THR A 192 14.52 18.83 -8.88
CA THR A 192 15.01 19.85 -9.84
C THR A 192 14.20 19.89 -11.11
N HIS A 193 13.58 18.76 -11.51
CA HIS A 193 12.81 18.61 -12.76
C HIS A 193 11.48 17.91 -12.48
N GLY A 194 10.47 18.21 -13.30
CA GLY A 194 9.17 17.56 -13.29
C GLY A 194 8.81 16.97 -14.63
N ALA A 195 8.25 15.75 -14.64
CA ALA A 195 7.42 15.25 -15.72
C ALA A 195 6.00 15.80 -15.48
N VAL A 196 5.71 16.95 -16.09
CA VAL A 196 4.50 17.75 -15.86
C VAL A 196 3.41 17.36 -16.85
N MET A 197 2.25 16.97 -16.36
CA MET A 197 1.05 16.76 -17.19
C MET A 197 0.41 18.11 -17.50
N ALA A 198 0.32 18.48 -18.77
CA ALA A 198 -0.32 19.72 -19.24
C ALA A 198 -1.09 19.47 -20.54
N ARG A 199 -2.09 20.31 -20.82
CA ARG A 199 -2.83 20.26 -22.08
C ARG A 199 -1.97 20.81 -23.19
N LEU A 200 -1.75 20.02 -24.23
CA LEU A 200 -1.06 20.46 -25.44
C LEU A 200 -1.97 21.36 -26.28
N ILE A 201 -1.60 22.62 -26.43
CA ILE A 201 -2.27 23.57 -27.31
C ILE A 201 -1.36 23.86 -28.49
N ALA A 202 -1.80 23.54 -29.70
CA ALA A 202 -1.05 23.83 -30.93
C ALA A 202 -2.02 24.30 -32.03
N GLY A 203 -1.74 25.47 -32.62
CA GLY A 203 -2.56 26.06 -33.67
C GLY A 203 -4.01 26.25 -33.23
N GLU A 204 -4.28 26.82 -32.07
CA GLU A 204 -5.61 27.03 -31.44
C GLU A 204 -6.36 25.74 -31.06
N LYS A 205 -5.77 24.57 -31.30
CA LYS A 205 -6.41 23.29 -31.00
C LYS A 205 -5.85 22.69 -29.72
N ASP A 206 -6.79 22.23 -28.85
CA ASP A 206 -6.49 21.45 -27.66
C ASP A 206 -6.38 19.95 -28.03
N HIS A 207 -5.19 19.39 -27.88
CA HIS A 207 -4.89 17.98 -28.14
C HIS A 207 -5.01 17.11 -26.88
N GLY A 208 -5.40 17.70 -25.74
CA GLY A 208 -5.54 17.02 -24.46
C GLY A 208 -4.23 16.88 -23.67
N PRO A 209 -4.26 16.16 -22.54
CA PRO A 209 -3.10 16.04 -21.65
C PRO A 209 -1.93 15.28 -22.28
N HIS A 210 -0.72 15.85 -22.15
CA HIS A 210 0.57 15.29 -22.54
C HIS A 210 1.61 15.54 -21.45
N ILE A 211 2.74 14.84 -21.49
CA ILE A 211 3.81 14.95 -20.48
C ILE A 211 4.94 15.82 -21.03
N PHE A 212 5.34 16.80 -20.25
CA PHE A 212 6.41 17.74 -20.55
C PHE A 212 7.50 17.68 -19.48
N LEU A 213 8.76 17.66 -19.89
CA LEU A 213 9.89 17.75 -18.97
C LEU A 213 10.19 19.23 -18.69
N VAL A 214 9.93 19.66 -17.48
CA VAL A 214 10.09 21.05 -17.04
C VAL A 214 11.17 21.10 -15.97
N GLN A 215 12.17 21.96 -16.14
CA GLN A 215 13.05 22.33 -15.05
C GLN A 215 12.25 23.15 -14.05
N LEU A 216 12.34 22.80 -12.77
CA LEU A 216 11.60 23.45 -11.69
C LEU A 216 12.52 24.33 -10.84
N ARG A 217 13.76 23.88 -10.64
CA ARG A 217 14.77 24.54 -9.81
C ARG A 217 16.12 24.58 -10.51
N ARG A 218 16.91 25.58 -10.18
CA ARG A 218 18.32 25.62 -10.54
C ARG A 218 19.08 24.53 -9.78
N VAL A 219 19.92 23.79 -10.48
CA VAL A 219 20.69 22.68 -9.88
C VAL A 219 21.76 23.21 -8.90
N GLU A 220 22.25 24.43 -9.15
CA GLU A 220 23.36 25.05 -8.43
C GLU A 220 22.98 25.47 -7.02
N ASP A 221 21.77 26.00 -6.80
CA ASP A 221 21.35 26.58 -5.53
C ASP A 221 19.97 26.13 -5.04
N GLY A 222 19.28 25.30 -5.81
CA GLY A 222 17.96 24.74 -5.46
C GLY A 222 16.80 25.75 -5.50
N LYS A 223 17.03 26.99 -5.94
CA LYS A 223 15.96 27.99 -6.04
C LYS A 223 15.07 27.72 -7.24
N PRO A 224 13.75 27.98 -7.14
CA PRO A 224 12.85 27.90 -8.29
C PRO A 224 13.38 28.73 -9.46
N ILE A 225 13.16 28.26 -10.69
CA ILE A 225 13.44 29.07 -11.90
C ILE A 225 12.40 30.19 -12.03
N PRO A 226 12.69 31.28 -12.77
CA PRO A 226 11.70 32.32 -13.04
C PRO A 226 10.41 31.74 -13.62
N GLY A 227 9.26 32.23 -13.17
CA GLY A 227 7.94 31.76 -13.57
C GLY A 227 7.46 30.50 -12.86
N VAL A 228 8.25 29.88 -11.98
CA VAL A 228 7.81 28.75 -11.16
C VAL A 228 7.65 29.20 -9.70
N GLU A 229 6.43 29.13 -9.19
CA GLU A 229 6.13 29.22 -7.77
C GLU A 229 5.91 27.82 -7.20
N MET A 230 6.57 27.46 -6.10
CA MET A 230 6.46 26.13 -5.51
C MET A 230 6.79 26.09 -4.03
N GLY A 231 6.25 25.10 -3.33
CA GLY A 231 6.46 24.93 -1.91
C GLY A 231 5.89 23.63 -1.37
N ASP A 232 5.97 23.42 -0.07
CA ASP A 232 5.48 22.22 0.65
C ASP A 232 4.02 22.39 1.08
N VAL A 233 3.25 21.30 1.13
CA VAL A 233 1.85 21.31 1.57
C VAL A 233 1.68 21.27 3.10
N GLY A 234 2.76 21.15 3.85
CA GLY A 234 2.74 21.08 5.32
C GLY A 234 2.58 19.65 5.86
N LEU A 235 2.17 19.57 7.14
CA LEU A 235 1.99 18.30 7.82
C LEU A 235 0.82 17.50 7.25
N LYS A 236 1.03 16.21 7.14
CA LYS A 236 0.08 15.20 6.67
C LYS A 236 -0.14 14.17 7.79
N MET A 237 -1.08 13.28 7.58
CA MET A 237 -1.34 12.16 8.47
C MET A 237 -0.15 11.17 8.54
N GLY A 238 0.59 11.01 7.45
CA GLY A 238 1.81 10.21 7.35
C GLY A 238 2.74 10.73 6.26
N TYR A 239 3.89 10.08 6.07
CA TYR A 239 4.93 10.48 5.11
C TYR A 239 5.44 11.90 5.33
N ASN A 240 5.59 12.32 6.59
CA ASN A 240 6.04 13.68 6.91
C ASN A 240 7.53 13.90 6.67
N GLU A 241 8.30 12.87 6.42
CA GLU A 241 9.68 12.93 5.98
C GLU A 241 9.79 13.28 4.47
N ALA A 242 8.73 13.05 3.69
CA ALA A 242 8.67 13.38 2.26
C ALA A 242 7.96 14.72 2.02
N ASP A 243 8.52 15.50 1.09
CA ASP A 243 8.04 16.83 0.73
C ASP A 243 7.02 16.79 -0.41
N ASN A 244 5.79 16.41 -0.08
CA ASN A 244 4.70 16.65 -1.01
C ASN A 244 4.51 18.17 -1.18
N GLY A 245 4.38 18.63 -2.42
CA GLY A 245 4.40 20.06 -2.69
C GLY A 245 3.31 20.53 -3.64
N PHE A 246 3.38 21.82 -3.91
CA PHE A 246 2.61 22.48 -4.96
C PHE A 246 3.56 23.17 -5.95
N ALA A 247 3.10 23.36 -7.17
CA ALA A 247 3.79 24.18 -8.17
C ALA A 247 2.79 24.83 -9.13
N SER A 248 2.97 26.11 -9.39
CA SER A 248 2.30 26.86 -10.45
C SER A 248 3.30 27.42 -11.44
N PHE A 249 2.86 27.60 -12.67
CA PHE A 249 3.67 28.04 -13.79
C PHE A 249 3.10 29.36 -14.33
N ASP A 250 3.96 30.35 -14.48
CA ASP A 250 3.66 31.63 -15.12
C ASP A 250 4.53 31.76 -16.39
N HIS A 251 3.96 31.38 -17.52
CA HIS A 251 4.57 31.48 -18.87
C HIS A 251 5.98 30.87 -18.97
N VAL A 252 6.20 29.70 -18.34
CA VAL A 252 7.51 29.03 -18.35
C VAL A 252 7.80 28.45 -19.72
N ARG A 253 8.91 28.90 -20.35
CA ARG A 253 9.33 28.45 -21.69
C ARG A 253 10.18 27.20 -21.59
N ILE A 254 9.87 26.21 -22.41
CA ILE A 254 10.63 24.96 -22.56
C ILE A 254 10.79 24.61 -24.06
N PRO A 255 11.89 23.99 -24.47
CA PRO A 255 12.06 23.54 -25.85
C PRO A 255 10.99 22.53 -26.27
N ARG A 256 10.60 22.53 -27.56
CA ARG A 256 9.65 21.54 -28.10
C ARG A 256 10.08 20.10 -27.84
N SER A 257 11.39 19.82 -27.86
CA SER A 257 11.97 18.50 -27.54
C SER A 257 11.71 18.02 -26.10
N HIS A 258 11.20 18.87 -25.23
CA HIS A 258 10.84 18.51 -23.85
C HIS A 258 9.43 17.89 -23.73
N MET A 259 8.58 17.94 -24.75
CA MET A 259 7.38 17.10 -24.81
C MET A 259 7.81 15.63 -25.01
N LEU A 260 7.32 14.69 -24.21
CA LEU A 260 7.62 13.27 -24.40
C LEU A 260 6.83 12.72 -25.59
N MET A 261 7.53 12.23 -26.63
CA MET A 261 6.97 12.02 -27.97
C MET A 261 6.95 10.54 -28.44
N ALA A 262 7.00 9.55 -27.55
CA ALA A 262 6.94 8.15 -27.97
C ALA A 262 5.58 7.74 -28.59
N HIS A 263 4.49 8.37 -28.17
CA HIS A 263 3.12 7.98 -28.54
C HIS A 263 2.35 9.05 -29.33
N SER A 264 2.86 10.25 -29.35
CA SER A 264 2.36 11.40 -30.12
C SER A 264 3.51 12.34 -30.44
N GLN A 265 3.45 13.02 -31.58
CA GLN A 265 4.51 13.89 -32.04
C GLN A 265 3.94 15.24 -32.44
N LEU A 266 4.69 16.29 -32.14
CA LEU A 266 4.45 17.63 -32.66
C LEU A 266 5.65 18.06 -33.51
N ALA A 267 5.44 18.28 -34.80
CA ALA A 267 6.47 18.78 -35.70
C ALA A 267 6.68 20.29 -35.48
N ARG A 268 7.81 20.83 -36.00
CA ARG A 268 8.14 22.24 -35.86
C ARG A 268 7.15 23.18 -36.58
N ASP A 269 6.46 22.67 -37.60
CA ASP A 269 5.39 23.41 -38.30
C ASP A 269 4.05 23.41 -37.56
N GLY A 270 3.98 22.83 -36.36
CA GLY A 270 2.76 22.70 -35.58
C GLY A 270 1.90 21.48 -35.94
N THR A 271 2.32 20.64 -36.87
CA THR A 271 1.58 19.43 -37.26
C THR A 271 1.62 18.40 -36.12
N PHE A 272 0.46 18.07 -35.55
CA PHE A 272 0.34 17.07 -34.52
C PHE A 272 -0.09 15.70 -35.08
N THR A 273 0.62 14.65 -34.70
CA THR A 273 0.30 13.26 -35.06
C THR A 273 0.21 12.39 -33.79
N LYS A 274 -0.73 11.47 -33.79
CA LYS A 274 -0.96 10.55 -32.66
C LYS A 274 -1.27 9.14 -33.20
N ASP A 275 -0.53 8.15 -32.71
CA ASP A 275 -0.85 6.75 -32.93
C ASP A 275 -1.94 6.29 -31.95
N PRO A 276 -3.17 5.95 -32.39
CA PRO A 276 -4.25 5.55 -31.52
C PRO A 276 -3.97 4.27 -30.72
N LEU A 277 -3.16 3.36 -31.25
CA LEU A 277 -2.79 2.10 -30.57
C LEU A 277 -1.78 2.39 -29.46
N ARG A 278 -0.77 3.20 -29.73
CA ARG A 278 0.27 3.59 -28.79
C ARG A 278 -0.24 4.56 -27.72
N ALA A 279 -1.27 5.35 -28.01
CA ALA A 279 -1.85 6.27 -27.04
C ALA A 279 -2.37 5.58 -25.77
N LYS A 280 -2.77 4.30 -25.85
CA LYS A 280 -3.16 3.50 -24.69
C LYS A 280 -1.98 3.11 -23.80
N LEU A 281 -0.75 3.16 -24.32
CA LEU A 281 0.46 2.80 -23.60
C LEU A 281 0.98 3.93 -22.69
N SER A 282 0.54 5.15 -22.88
CA SER A 282 0.94 6.30 -22.04
C SER A 282 0.58 6.10 -20.55
N TYR A 283 -0.37 5.21 -20.24
CA TYR A 283 -0.74 4.82 -18.88
C TYR A 283 0.17 3.77 -18.24
N SER A 284 1.17 3.24 -18.95
CA SER A 284 2.02 2.14 -18.48
C SER A 284 2.78 2.45 -17.19
N VAL A 285 3.18 3.71 -16.98
CA VAL A 285 3.86 4.17 -15.75
C VAL A 285 2.99 3.94 -14.52
N MET A 286 1.70 4.31 -14.61
CA MET A 286 0.76 4.15 -13.49
C MET A 286 0.49 2.67 -13.19
N LEU A 287 0.55 1.79 -14.19
CA LEU A 287 0.40 0.35 -13.99
C LEU A 287 1.58 -0.23 -13.20
N LEU A 288 2.81 0.21 -13.48
CA LEU A 288 4.00 -0.24 -12.75
C LEU A 288 3.90 0.11 -11.26
N VAL A 289 3.68 1.39 -10.96
CA VAL A 289 3.63 1.88 -9.57
C VAL A 289 2.47 1.25 -8.82
N ARG A 290 1.28 1.29 -9.43
CA ARG A 290 0.07 0.72 -8.84
C ARG A 290 0.19 -0.79 -8.64
N GLY A 291 0.88 -1.52 -9.52
CA GLY A 291 1.13 -2.95 -9.42
C GLY A 291 2.05 -3.34 -8.26
N LYS A 292 2.96 -2.45 -7.83
CA LYS A 292 3.85 -2.67 -6.67
C LYS A 292 3.19 -2.34 -5.32
N MET A 293 2.16 -1.49 -5.32
CA MET A 293 1.50 -1.08 -4.08
C MET A 293 0.91 -2.24 -3.26
N PRO A 294 0.20 -3.22 -3.83
CA PRO A 294 -0.38 -4.30 -3.04
C PRO A 294 0.65 -5.03 -2.19
N GLY A 295 1.82 -5.37 -2.75
CA GLY A 295 2.91 -6.00 -2.01
C GLY A 295 3.44 -5.12 -0.88
N ALA A 296 3.67 -3.84 -1.16
CA ALA A 296 4.15 -2.89 -0.16
C ALA A 296 3.17 -2.72 1.01
N PHE A 297 1.87 -2.63 0.72
CA PHE A 297 0.84 -2.45 1.74
C PHE A 297 0.56 -3.73 2.55
N ALA A 298 0.65 -4.91 1.93
CA ALA A 298 0.62 -6.17 2.66
C ALA A 298 1.78 -6.28 3.67
N VAL A 299 2.98 -5.83 3.29
CA VAL A 299 4.16 -5.79 4.17
C VAL A 299 3.99 -4.74 5.28
N GLN A 300 3.41 -3.57 5.01
CA GLN A 300 3.13 -2.57 6.04
C GLN A 300 2.10 -3.09 7.07
N LEU A 301 1.07 -3.81 6.63
CA LEU A 301 0.18 -4.52 7.56
C LEU A 301 0.95 -5.54 8.39
N ALA A 302 1.83 -6.33 7.77
CA ALA A 302 2.66 -7.30 8.48
C ALA A 302 3.57 -6.64 9.53
N GLN A 303 4.08 -5.41 9.31
CA GLN A 303 4.80 -4.64 10.33
C GLN A 303 3.92 -4.37 11.56
N ALA A 304 2.70 -3.85 11.35
CA ALA A 304 1.76 -3.58 12.44
C ALA A 304 1.41 -4.86 13.21
N LEU A 305 1.20 -5.97 12.48
CA LEU A 305 0.90 -7.28 13.07
C LEU A 305 2.08 -7.87 13.83
N THR A 306 3.31 -7.68 13.36
CA THR A 306 4.51 -8.11 14.08
C THR A 306 4.61 -7.40 15.44
N ILE A 307 4.41 -6.09 15.46
CA ILE A 307 4.40 -5.30 16.70
C ILE A 307 3.28 -5.80 17.64
N ALA A 308 2.06 -5.91 17.12
CA ALA A 308 0.90 -6.30 17.93
C ALA A 308 1.02 -7.74 18.45
N THR A 309 1.57 -8.67 17.67
CA THR A 309 1.78 -10.06 18.06
C THR A 309 2.84 -10.18 19.15
N ARG A 310 4.01 -9.55 18.96
CA ARG A 310 5.08 -9.52 19.96
C ARG A 310 4.60 -8.92 21.28
N TYR A 311 3.86 -7.80 21.22
CA TYR A 311 3.25 -7.20 22.40
C TYR A 311 2.24 -8.12 23.08
N SER A 312 1.36 -8.79 22.31
CA SER A 312 0.30 -9.65 22.84
C SER A 312 0.80 -10.86 23.57
N VAL A 313 1.95 -11.38 23.17
CA VAL A 313 2.59 -12.55 23.80
C VAL A 313 3.15 -12.22 25.20
N VAL A 314 3.56 -10.97 25.44
CA VAL A 314 4.25 -10.58 26.69
C VAL A 314 3.41 -9.69 27.59
N ARG A 315 2.36 -9.04 27.05
CA ARG A 315 1.46 -8.19 27.84
C ARG A 315 0.49 -9.05 28.64
N GLN A 316 0.56 -8.98 29.95
CA GLN A 316 -0.39 -9.61 30.86
C GLN A 316 -1.49 -8.61 31.22
N GLN A 317 -2.74 -9.07 31.26
CA GLN A 317 -3.91 -8.27 31.62
C GLN A 317 -5.10 -9.17 31.95
N GLY A 318 -5.56 -9.11 33.18
CA GLY A 318 -6.70 -9.86 33.67
C GLY A 318 -6.40 -11.35 33.93
N LEU A 319 -7.35 -12.04 34.54
CA LEU A 319 -7.23 -13.44 34.86
C LEU A 319 -7.38 -14.31 33.62
N GLY A 320 -6.60 -15.38 33.52
CA GLY A 320 -6.62 -16.30 32.39
C GLY A 320 -7.95 -17.04 32.23
N PRO A 321 -8.22 -17.60 31.03
CA PRO A 321 -9.43 -18.40 30.79
C PRO A 321 -9.45 -19.75 31.53
N ALA A 322 -8.33 -20.14 32.14
CA ALA A 322 -8.26 -21.40 32.93
C ALA A 322 -8.63 -21.15 34.36
N ASP A 323 -9.54 -21.96 34.87
CA ASP A 323 -9.96 -21.92 36.28
C ASP A 323 -8.76 -22.16 37.23
N GLY A 324 -8.61 -21.30 38.23
CA GLY A 324 -7.65 -21.46 39.31
C GLY A 324 -6.26 -20.89 39.13
N LEU A 325 -6.01 -20.00 38.14
CA LEU A 325 -4.78 -19.24 38.06
C LEU A 325 -4.93 -17.92 38.82
N ASP A 326 -4.12 -17.73 39.86
CA ASP A 326 -3.98 -16.45 40.56
C ASP A 326 -3.16 -15.42 39.79
N ASP A 327 -2.50 -15.85 38.70
CA ASP A 327 -1.62 -15.02 37.88
C ASP A 327 -2.32 -14.39 36.68
N GLU A 328 -1.93 -13.18 36.34
CA GLU A 328 -2.40 -12.51 35.12
C GLU A 328 -2.04 -13.30 33.86
N ALA A 329 -3.02 -13.46 32.96
CA ALA A 329 -2.82 -14.07 31.66
C ALA A 329 -2.28 -13.09 30.63
N THR A 330 -1.48 -13.57 29.68
CA THR A 330 -1.13 -12.75 28.52
C THR A 330 -2.35 -12.49 27.65
N ILE A 331 -2.45 -11.29 27.06
CA ILE A 331 -3.61 -10.95 26.23
C ILE A 331 -3.73 -11.86 25.01
N MET A 332 -2.65 -12.53 24.62
CA MET A 332 -2.64 -13.53 23.55
C MET A 332 -3.48 -14.76 23.88
N GLN A 333 -3.81 -15.03 25.12
CA GLN A 333 -4.64 -16.19 25.53
C GLN A 333 -6.15 -15.98 25.31
N TYR A 334 -6.60 -14.74 25.07
CA TYR A 334 -8.01 -14.45 24.84
C TYR A 334 -8.46 -14.72 23.40
N LYS A 335 -9.56 -15.43 23.19
CA LYS A 335 -10.08 -15.78 21.86
C LYS A 335 -10.32 -14.58 20.95
N HIS A 336 -10.83 -13.46 21.48
CA HIS A 336 -11.02 -12.26 20.66
C HIS A 336 -9.70 -11.69 20.13
N GLN A 337 -8.58 -11.83 20.89
CA GLN A 337 -7.25 -11.44 20.45
C GLN A 337 -6.72 -12.40 19.38
N HIS A 338 -6.88 -13.71 19.58
CA HIS A 338 -6.54 -14.73 18.59
C HIS A 338 -7.25 -14.48 17.25
N PHE A 339 -8.56 -14.32 17.30
CA PHE A 339 -9.38 -14.15 16.10
C PHE A 339 -8.92 -12.94 15.29
N ARG A 340 -8.72 -11.80 15.97
CA ARG A 340 -8.29 -10.55 15.30
C ARG A 340 -6.89 -10.67 14.72
N LEU A 341 -5.91 -11.13 15.51
CA LEU A 341 -4.51 -11.21 15.08
C LEU A 341 -4.30 -12.24 13.98
N LEU A 342 -4.72 -13.50 14.21
CA LEU A 342 -4.43 -14.59 13.29
C LEU A 342 -5.19 -14.44 11.97
N SER A 343 -6.43 -13.93 12.00
CA SER A 343 -7.17 -13.63 10.76
C SER A 343 -6.50 -12.53 9.93
N LEU A 344 -5.95 -11.50 10.60
CA LEU A 344 -5.20 -10.43 9.90
C LEU A 344 -3.83 -10.93 9.40
N ILE A 345 -3.14 -11.79 10.16
CA ILE A 345 -1.91 -12.44 9.70
C ILE A 345 -2.21 -13.26 8.44
N ALA A 346 -3.26 -14.08 8.46
CA ALA A 346 -3.66 -14.87 7.29
C ALA A 346 -4.00 -13.98 6.08
N LYS A 347 -4.66 -12.86 6.31
CA LYS A 347 -4.98 -11.86 5.28
C LYS A 347 -3.71 -11.21 4.70
N ALA A 348 -2.74 -10.84 5.53
CA ALA A 348 -1.48 -10.27 5.07
C ALA A 348 -0.71 -11.22 4.14
N TYR A 349 -0.66 -12.51 4.48
CA TYR A 349 -0.09 -13.55 3.62
C TYR A 349 -0.86 -13.70 2.30
N ALA A 350 -2.19 -13.77 2.34
CA ALA A 350 -3.02 -13.89 1.15
C ALA A 350 -2.81 -12.70 0.20
N MET A 351 -2.81 -11.48 0.72
CA MET A 351 -2.56 -10.26 -0.05
C MET A 351 -1.15 -10.23 -0.63
N PHE A 352 -0.15 -10.69 0.11
CA PHE A 352 1.23 -10.75 -0.38
C PHE A 352 1.38 -11.75 -1.54
N PHE A 353 0.86 -12.97 -1.43
CA PHE A 353 0.91 -13.95 -2.51
C PHE A 353 0.10 -13.51 -3.73
N ALA A 354 -1.05 -12.87 -3.54
CA ALA A 354 -1.82 -12.28 -4.62
C ALA A 354 -1.05 -11.16 -5.35
N SER A 355 -0.31 -10.35 -4.60
CA SER A 355 0.57 -9.31 -5.16
C SER A 355 1.68 -9.93 -6.02
N ARG A 356 2.32 -11.01 -5.58
CA ARG A 356 3.33 -11.72 -6.37
C ARG A 356 2.74 -12.31 -7.66
N ALA A 357 1.55 -12.91 -7.58
CA ALA A 357 0.86 -13.40 -8.77
C ALA A 357 0.52 -12.25 -9.74
N CYS A 358 0.13 -11.10 -9.24
CA CYS A 358 -0.13 -9.90 -10.04
C CYS A 358 1.15 -9.37 -10.71
N GLU A 359 2.27 -9.33 -10.01
CA GLU A 359 3.57 -8.96 -10.57
C GLU A 359 3.97 -9.88 -11.73
N THR A 360 3.81 -11.19 -11.56
CA THR A 360 4.05 -12.17 -12.65
C THR A 360 3.17 -11.90 -13.88
N GLN A 361 1.89 -11.52 -13.69
CA GLN A 361 1.01 -11.15 -14.80
C GLN A 361 1.46 -9.85 -15.49
N TYR A 362 1.95 -8.88 -14.71
CA TYR A 362 2.49 -7.64 -15.24
C TYR A 362 3.77 -7.90 -16.05
N ASP A 363 4.69 -8.73 -15.57
CA ASP A 363 5.92 -9.07 -16.27
C ASP A 363 5.59 -9.79 -17.61
N LYS A 364 4.64 -10.71 -17.60
CA LYS A 364 4.13 -11.35 -18.83
C LYS A 364 3.55 -10.34 -19.82
N LEU A 365 2.78 -9.36 -19.34
CA LEU A 365 2.27 -8.26 -20.17
C LEU A 365 3.44 -7.49 -20.81
N ARG A 366 4.49 -7.21 -20.06
CA ARG A 366 5.68 -6.50 -20.56
C ARG A 366 6.37 -7.29 -21.70
N GLU A 367 6.61 -8.56 -21.49
CA GLU A 367 7.18 -9.46 -22.52
C GLU A 367 6.34 -9.51 -23.80
N MET A 368 5.01 -9.52 -23.67
CA MET A 368 4.09 -9.49 -24.81
C MET A 368 4.11 -8.14 -25.52
N GLN A 369 4.17 -7.04 -24.77
CA GLN A 369 4.27 -5.68 -25.31
C GLN A 369 5.55 -5.45 -26.12
N GLU A 370 6.68 -6.04 -25.70
CA GLU A 370 7.93 -6.04 -26.48
C GLU A 370 7.78 -6.70 -27.86
N LYS A 371 6.84 -7.66 -27.96
CA LYS A 371 6.44 -8.33 -29.20
C LYS A 371 5.26 -7.64 -29.90
N ASN A 372 4.92 -6.42 -29.48
CA ASN A 372 3.78 -5.63 -29.96
C ASN A 372 2.39 -6.29 -29.75
N ASP A 373 2.28 -7.21 -28.77
CA ASP A 373 1.00 -7.82 -28.36
C ASP A 373 0.50 -7.16 -27.09
N HIS A 374 -0.66 -6.52 -27.18
CA HIS A 374 -1.31 -5.77 -26.09
C HIS A 374 -2.58 -6.46 -25.57
N SER A 375 -2.83 -7.69 -25.92
CA SER A 375 -4.08 -8.41 -25.62
C SER A 375 -4.33 -8.56 -24.11
N LEU A 376 -3.29 -8.73 -23.30
CA LEU A 376 -3.39 -8.83 -21.83
C LEU A 376 -3.60 -7.49 -21.11
N LEU A 377 -3.41 -6.34 -21.78
CA LEU A 377 -3.45 -5.04 -21.12
C LEU A 377 -4.78 -4.77 -20.38
N PRO A 378 -5.97 -5.05 -20.93
CA PRO A 378 -7.23 -4.77 -20.24
C PRO A 378 -7.40 -5.58 -18.94
N SER A 379 -7.05 -6.86 -18.94
CA SER A 379 -7.20 -7.73 -17.77
C SER A 379 -6.17 -7.42 -16.69
N VAL A 380 -4.90 -7.20 -17.06
CA VAL A 380 -3.86 -6.83 -16.10
C VAL A 380 -4.15 -5.46 -15.50
N HIS A 381 -4.66 -4.50 -16.29
CA HIS A 381 -5.09 -3.20 -15.78
C HIS A 381 -6.23 -3.34 -14.74
N ALA A 382 -7.26 -4.14 -15.03
CA ALA A 382 -8.37 -4.37 -14.11
C ALA A 382 -7.89 -5.09 -12.83
N LEU A 383 -7.02 -6.10 -12.97
CA LEU A 383 -6.44 -6.82 -11.85
C LEU A 383 -5.64 -5.90 -10.93
N ILE A 384 -4.72 -5.11 -11.48
CA ILE A 384 -3.90 -4.15 -10.72
C ILE A 384 -4.80 -3.13 -10.00
N ALA A 385 -5.81 -2.58 -10.69
CA ALA A 385 -6.74 -1.63 -10.09
C ALA A 385 -7.51 -2.24 -8.92
N GLY A 386 -8.04 -3.44 -9.10
CA GLY A 386 -8.82 -4.13 -8.07
C GLY A 386 -7.97 -4.58 -6.90
N LEU A 387 -6.78 -5.15 -7.16
CA LEU A 387 -5.90 -5.61 -6.10
C LEU A 387 -5.35 -4.43 -5.27
N LYS A 388 -5.02 -3.30 -5.92
CA LYS A 388 -4.66 -2.07 -5.20
C LYS A 388 -5.81 -1.62 -4.29
N ALA A 389 -7.03 -1.53 -4.81
CA ALA A 389 -8.19 -1.07 -4.03
C ALA A 389 -8.48 -2.01 -2.85
N TYR A 390 -8.41 -3.32 -3.06
CA TYR A 390 -8.61 -4.33 -2.03
C TYR A 390 -7.54 -4.24 -0.94
N VAL A 391 -6.27 -4.36 -1.32
CA VAL A 391 -5.18 -4.47 -0.35
C VAL A 391 -5.00 -3.20 0.45
N THR A 392 -5.09 -2.02 -0.17
CA THR A 392 -4.91 -0.76 0.57
C THR A 392 -6.02 -0.51 1.59
N SER A 393 -7.26 -0.88 1.30
CA SER A 393 -8.37 -0.80 2.27
C SER A 393 -8.20 -1.79 3.41
N GLU A 394 -7.98 -3.09 3.08
CA GLU A 394 -7.84 -4.14 4.10
C GLU A 394 -6.61 -3.93 4.99
N ALA A 395 -5.52 -3.43 4.42
CA ALA A 395 -4.31 -3.14 5.17
C ALA A 395 -4.48 -1.93 6.11
N ALA A 396 -5.20 -0.88 5.68
CA ALA A 396 -5.48 0.29 6.50
C ALA A 396 -6.36 -0.10 7.72
N ASP A 397 -7.45 -0.80 7.48
CA ASP A 397 -8.35 -1.26 8.54
C ASP A 397 -7.65 -2.26 9.49
N GLY A 398 -6.84 -3.15 8.94
CA GLY A 398 -6.08 -4.15 9.71
C GLY A 398 -4.99 -3.52 10.58
N ALA A 399 -4.28 -2.51 10.09
CA ALA A 399 -3.25 -1.81 10.86
C ALA A 399 -3.85 -1.02 12.03
N GLU A 400 -5.00 -0.35 11.81
CA GLU A 400 -5.71 0.33 12.90
C GLU A 400 -6.27 -0.67 13.92
N ASP A 401 -6.71 -1.85 13.47
CA ASP A 401 -7.15 -2.90 14.39
C ASP A 401 -5.96 -3.46 15.20
N ALA A 402 -4.78 -3.64 14.57
CA ALA A 402 -3.55 -4.04 15.25
C ALA A 402 -3.16 -3.02 16.34
N ARG A 403 -3.25 -1.72 16.04
CA ARG A 403 -3.01 -0.64 17.01
C ARG A 403 -3.96 -0.75 18.21
N LYS A 404 -5.26 -0.95 17.97
CA LYS A 404 -6.28 -1.09 19.02
C LYS A 404 -6.03 -2.33 19.89
N MET A 405 -5.50 -3.40 19.32
CA MET A 405 -5.15 -4.62 20.06
C MET A 405 -4.03 -4.42 21.09
N CYS A 406 -3.24 -3.36 20.96
CA CYS A 406 -2.20 -2.99 21.93
C CYS A 406 -2.68 -2.03 23.03
N GLY A 407 -3.99 -1.70 23.09
CA GLY A 407 -4.56 -0.83 24.09
C GLY A 407 -3.91 0.58 24.11
N GLY A 408 -3.73 1.14 25.30
CA GLY A 408 -3.12 2.48 25.47
C GLY A 408 -1.69 2.56 24.97
N HIS A 409 -0.90 1.48 25.05
CA HIS A 409 0.46 1.47 24.52
C HIS A 409 0.49 1.58 22.99
N GLY A 410 -0.51 1.04 22.28
CA GLY A 410 -0.66 1.22 20.84
C GLY A 410 -1.02 2.66 20.40
N TYR A 411 -1.43 3.52 21.33
CA TYR A 411 -1.76 4.91 21.06
C TYR A 411 -0.54 5.85 21.18
N MET A 412 0.53 5.40 21.85
CA MET A 412 1.77 6.18 21.96
C MET A 412 2.50 6.24 20.61
N ALA A 413 3.02 7.38 20.22
CA ALA A 413 3.84 7.54 19.02
C ALA A 413 5.02 6.54 18.97
N ILE A 414 5.73 6.39 20.09
CA ILE A 414 6.88 5.48 20.23
C ILE A 414 6.54 3.98 20.05
N SER A 415 5.25 3.63 19.98
CA SER A 415 4.83 2.27 19.59
C SER A 415 5.05 1.97 18.11
N GLY A 416 5.28 2.97 17.26
CA GLY A 416 5.38 2.87 15.82
C GLY A 416 4.04 2.68 15.10
N LEU A 417 3.01 2.21 15.80
CA LEU A 417 1.71 1.88 15.20
C LEU A 417 0.96 3.11 14.68
N PRO A 418 0.90 4.27 15.37
CA PRO A 418 0.26 5.47 14.84
C PRO A 418 0.87 5.94 13.49
N ASP A 419 2.18 5.85 13.35
CA ASP A 419 2.87 6.21 12.12
C ASP A 419 2.57 5.24 10.97
N ILE A 420 2.55 3.93 11.26
CA ILE A 420 2.18 2.91 10.28
C ILE A 420 0.73 3.16 9.81
N VAL A 421 -0.19 3.40 10.74
CA VAL A 421 -1.59 3.72 10.41
C VAL A 421 -1.67 5.01 9.58
N GLY A 422 -1.00 6.07 10.02
CA GLY A 422 -0.98 7.36 9.31
C GLY A 422 -0.50 7.23 7.87
N ALA A 423 0.49 6.38 7.63
CA ALA A 423 1.02 6.16 6.30
C ALA A 423 0.11 5.26 5.43
N ILE A 424 -0.38 4.15 6.00
CA ILE A 424 -1.09 3.13 5.23
C ILE A 424 -2.45 3.63 4.74
N VAL A 425 -3.15 4.47 5.50
CA VAL A 425 -4.48 5.01 5.12
C VAL A 425 -4.43 5.86 3.85
N GLY A 426 -3.31 6.54 3.58
CA GLY A 426 -3.12 7.31 2.34
C GLY A 426 -3.25 6.46 1.08
N GLY A 427 -2.89 5.17 1.15
CA GLY A 427 -2.97 4.23 0.06
C GLY A 427 -4.37 4.07 -0.55
N SER A 428 -5.41 4.31 0.21
CA SER A 428 -6.79 4.26 -0.32
C SER A 428 -7.11 5.41 -1.28
N THR A 429 -6.30 6.47 -1.27
CA THR A 429 -6.54 7.71 -2.02
C THR A 429 -5.56 7.91 -3.17
N PHE A 430 -4.26 7.83 -2.90
CA PHE A 430 -3.27 8.09 -3.95
C PHE A 430 -3.14 6.92 -4.94
N GLU A 431 -2.57 7.20 -6.13
CA GLU A 431 -2.50 6.26 -7.27
C GLU A 431 -3.87 5.75 -7.72
N GLY A 432 -4.89 6.56 -7.52
CA GLY A 432 -6.29 6.29 -7.82
C GLY A 432 -7.10 5.95 -6.57
N GLU A 433 -8.14 6.73 -6.33
CA GLU A 433 -9.08 6.51 -5.23
C GLU A 433 -9.80 5.16 -5.41
N ASN A 434 -9.97 4.40 -4.32
CA ASN A 434 -10.38 3.00 -4.39
C ASN A 434 -11.78 2.79 -5.01
N TYR A 435 -12.76 3.66 -4.75
CA TYR A 435 -14.10 3.53 -5.36
C TYR A 435 -14.07 3.81 -6.88
N VAL A 436 -13.14 4.64 -7.35
CA VAL A 436 -12.91 4.84 -8.78
C VAL A 436 -12.26 3.61 -9.40
N LEU A 437 -11.33 2.98 -8.69
CA LEU A 437 -10.65 1.76 -9.16
C LEU A 437 -11.59 0.56 -9.23
N TRP A 438 -12.47 0.38 -8.24
CA TRP A 438 -13.50 -0.66 -8.28
C TRP A 438 -14.39 -0.57 -9.52
N GLN A 439 -14.73 0.65 -9.96
CA GLN A 439 -15.49 0.84 -11.19
C GLN A 439 -14.74 0.41 -12.45
N GLN A 440 -13.41 0.48 -12.46
CA GLN A 440 -12.60 -0.02 -13.58
C GLN A 440 -12.66 -1.55 -13.67
N VAL A 441 -12.59 -2.24 -12.53
CA VAL A 441 -12.80 -3.69 -12.45
C VAL A 441 -14.20 -4.05 -12.92
N GLY A 442 -15.22 -3.34 -12.43
CA GLY A 442 -16.61 -3.57 -12.81
C GLY A 442 -16.84 -3.43 -14.32
N ARG A 443 -16.26 -2.41 -14.97
CA ARG A 443 -16.33 -2.28 -16.44
C ARG A 443 -15.72 -3.48 -17.15
N HIS A 444 -14.62 -3.99 -16.63
CA HIS A 444 -13.98 -5.16 -17.21
C HIS A 444 -14.86 -6.40 -17.08
N LEU A 445 -15.44 -6.66 -15.91
CA LEU A 445 -16.37 -7.77 -15.67
C LEU A 445 -17.58 -7.71 -16.59
N LEU A 446 -18.24 -6.55 -16.70
CA LEU A 446 -19.39 -6.37 -17.59
C LEU A 446 -19.02 -6.65 -19.06
N LYS A 447 -17.87 -6.15 -19.51
CA LYS A 447 -17.39 -6.38 -20.86
C LYS A 447 -17.12 -7.87 -21.15
N GLN A 448 -16.62 -8.62 -20.16
CA GLN A 448 -16.43 -10.06 -20.32
C GLN A 448 -17.75 -10.81 -20.38
N LEU A 449 -18.76 -10.39 -19.60
CA LEU A 449 -20.10 -10.97 -19.66
C LEU A 449 -20.86 -10.61 -20.97
N ASP A 450 -20.66 -9.40 -21.51
CA ASP A 450 -21.15 -9.06 -22.86
C ASP A 450 -20.57 -10.00 -23.92
N ARG A 451 -19.26 -10.25 -23.90
CA ARG A 451 -18.60 -11.19 -24.83
C ARG A 451 -19.17 -12.61 -24.76
N LEU A 452 -19.50 -13.07 -23.54
CA LEU A 452 -20.13 -14.37 -23.35
C LEU A 452 -21.49 -14.44 -24.04
N GLN A 453 -22.29 -13.38 -23.97
CA GLN A 453 -23.60 -13.31 -24.67
C GLN A 453 -23.45 -13.26 -26.18
N ASP A 454 -22.42 -12.60 -26.70
CA ASP A 454 -22.13 -12.50 -28.13
C ASP A 454 -21.42 -13.75 -28.70
N SER A 455 -21.22 -14.78 -27.86
CA SER A 455 -20.48 -16.02 -28.24
C SER A 455 -19.01 -15.80 -28.60
N ASP A 456 -18.42 -14.68 -28.15
CA ASP A 456 -17.02 -14.37 -28.27
C ASP A 456 -16.18 -15.10 -27.22
N THR A 457 -14.90 -15.30 -27.51
CA THR A 457 -13.98 -15.95 -26.57
C THR A 457 -13.67 -15.03 -25.38
N MET A 458 -13.97 -15.50 -24.17
CA MET A 458 -13.57 -14.84 -22.92
C MET A 458 -12.07 -15.00 -22.67
N GLU A 459 -11.53 -14.05 -21.92
CA GLU A 459 -10.16 -14.16 -21.41
C GLU A 459 -10.04 -15.39 -20.47
N PRO A 460 -8.96 -16.21 -20.56
CA PRO A 460 -8.84 -17.46 -19.81
C PRO A 460 -9.07 -17.32 -18.30
N GLN A 461 -8.61 -16.22 -17.71
CA GLN A 461 -8.79 -15.94 -16.28
C GLN A 461 -10.22 -15.55 -15.90
N MET A 462 -11.07 -15.24 -16.86
CA MET A 462 -12.48 -14.87 -16.67
C MET A 462 -13.44 -16.02 -17.03
N GLN A 463 -12.95 -17.14 -17.54
CA GLN A 463 -13.79 -18.29 -17.93
C GLN A 463 -14.69 -18.79 -16.81
N TYR A 464 -14.28 -18.62 -15.54
CA TYR A 464 -15.11 -18.97 -14.40
C TYR A 464 -16.47 -18.23 -14.39
N LEU A 465 -16.60 -17.09 -15.09
CA LEU A 465 -17.89 -16.39 -15.26
C LEU A 465 -18.85 -17.13 -16.19
N ALA A 466 -18.33 -17.95 -17.09
CA ALA A 466 -19.11 -18.75 -18.03
C ALA A 466 -19.61 -20.07 -17.43
N ASP A 467 -18.90 -20.59 -16.43
CA ASP A 467 -19.19 -21.87 -15.77
C ASP A 467 -20.43 -21.77 -14.84
N LEU A 468 -21.52 -21.17 -15.33
CA LEU A 468 -22.81 -21.21 -14.66
C LEU A 468 -23.29 -22.66 -14.70
N ASP A 469 -22.79 -23.46 -13.76
CA ASP A 469 -23.29 -24.80 -13.56
C ASP A 469 -24.78 -24.68 -13.22
N ASP A 470 -25.64 -25.29 -14.05
CA ASP A 470 -27.10 -25.35 -13.85
C ASP A 470 -27.47 -26.02 -12.52
N SER A 471 -26.51 -26.68 -11.93
CA SER A 471 -26.56 -27.21 -10.58
C SER A 471 -26.56 -26.16 -9.50
N ASN A 472 -27.18 -25.03 -9.65
CA ASN A 472 -27.35 -24.02 -8.58
C ASN A 472 -27.83 -24.60 -7.25
N ALA A 473 -27.47 -25.82 -7.05
CA ALA A 473 -27.55 -26.58 -5.82
C ALA A 473 -26.75 -25.86 -4.74
N ALA A 474 -27.26 -25.87 -3.54
CA ALA A 474 -26.54 -25.46 -2.33
C ALA A 474 -25.15 -26.13 -2.28
N CYS A 475 -24.21 -25.50 -1.61
CA CYS A 475 -22.87 -26.05 -1.42
C CYS A 475 -22.96 -27.48 -0.82
N PRO A 476 -22.38 -28.49 -1.49
CA PRO A 476 -22.52 -29.89 -1.02
C PRO A 476 -21.61 -30.21 0.18
N ALA A 477 -20.67 -29.34 0.52
CA ALA A 477 -19.65 -29.59 1.53
C ALA A 477 -20.25 -29.72 2.94
N GLN A 478 -19.71 -30.67 3.72
CA GLN A 478 -20.09 -30.95 5.10
C GLN A 478 -18.86 -31.05 6.01
N GLY A 479 -18.98 -30.64 7.27
CA GLY A 479 -17.93 -30.79 8.28
C GLY A 479 -16.57 -30.27 7.82
N GLU A 480 -15.52 -31.07 7.98
CA GLU A 480 -14.13 -30.71 7.65
C GLU A 480 -13.87 -30.53 6.15
N GLN A 481 -14.82 -30.87 5.26
CA GLN A 481 -14.64 -30.60 3.84
C GLN A 481 -14.44 -29.12 3.53
N PHE A 482 -14.93 -28.21 4.39
CA PHE A 482 -14.65 -26.77 4.28
C PHE A 482 -13.17 -26.41 4.47
N LEU A 483 -12.35 -27.31 5.00
CA LEU A 483 -10.89 -27.12 5.05
C LEU A 483 -10.21 -27.44 3.72
N MET A 484 -10.90 -28.08 2.77
CA MET A 484 -10.35 -28.37 1.45
C MET A 484 -10.30 -27.09 0.61
N HIS A 485 -9.14 -26.75 0.09
CA HIS A 485 -8.94 -25.53 -0.74
C HIS A 485 -9.87 -25.51 -1.96
N GLY A 486 -10.15 -26.67 -2.57
CA GLY A 486 -11.10 -26.78 -3.69
C GLY A 486 -12.52 -26.32 -3.34
N VAL A 487 -13.00 -26.68 -2.12
CA VAL A 487 -14.31 -26.23 -1.60
C VAL A 487 -14.31 -24.73 -1.33
N GLN A 488 -13.25 -24.22 -0.71
CA GLN A 488 -13.09 -22.80 -0.44
C GLN A 488 -13.09 -21.97 -1.74
N LEU A 489 -12.34 -22.43 -2.75
CA LEU A 489 -12.32 -21.80 -4.07
C LEU A 489 -13.70 -21.84 -4.75
N ALA A 490 -14.44 -22.95 -4.64
CA ALA A 490 -15.79 -23.05 -5.18
C ALA A 490 -16.77 -22.05 -4.55
N VAL A 491 -16.70 -21.86 -3.22
CA VAL A 491 -17.52 -20.87 -2.49
C VAL A 491 -17.24 -19.44 -2.96
N PHE A 492 -15.96 -19.06 -3.08
CA PHE A 492 -15.57 -17.72 -3.52
C PHE A 492 -15.90 -17.48 -4.99
N ARG A 493 -15.64 -18.48 -5.84
CA ARG A 493 -15.99 -18.48 -7.27
C ARG A 493 -17.47 -18.26 -7.47
N HIS A 494 -18.31 -19.04 -6.81
CA HIS A 494 -19.76 -18.95 -6.90
C HIS A 494 -20.25 -17.53 -6.50
N ARG A 495 -19.74 -16.98 -5.40
CA ARG A 495 -20.09 -15.61 -4.97
C ARG A 495 -19.70 -14.58 -6.03
N ALA A 496 -18.46 -14.62 -6.53
CA ALA A 496 -17.97 -13.67 -7.52
C ALA A 496 -18.79 -13.73 -8.83
N GLN A 497 -19.07 -14.93 -9.29
CA GLN A 497 -19.87 -15.19 -10.49
C GLN A 497 -21.29 -14.63 -10.37
N ARG A 498 -21.97 -14.94 -9.26
CA ARG A 498 -23.37 -14.49 -9.05
C ARG A 498 -23.49 -12.99 -8.95
N LEU A 499 -22.61 -12.33 -8.17
CA LEU A 499 -22.63 -10.88 -8.05
C LEU A 499 -22.34 -10.20 -9.38
N ALA A 500 -21.39 -10.72 -10.17
CA ALA A 500 -21.07 -10.16 -11.48
C ALA A 500 -22.26 -10.31 -12.47
N THR A 501 -22.86 -11.50 -12.53
CA THR A 501 -24.02 -11.78 -13.39
C THR A 501 -25.23 -10.92 -13.00
N LYS A 502 -25.48 -10.77 -11.68
CA LYS A 502 -26.56 -9.90 -11.19
C LYS A 502 -26.32 -8.45 -11.58
N ALA A 503 -25.13 -7.91 -11.34
CA ALA A 503 -24.79 -6.54 -11.68
C ALA A 503 -24.94 -6.30 -13.19
N HIS A 504 -24.50 -7.25 -14.02
CA HIS A 504 -24.67 -7.19 -15.45
C HIS A 504 -26.15 -7.17 -15.86
N ALA A 505 -26.96 -8.11 -15.36
CA ALA A 505 -28.38 -8.20 -15.68
C ALA A 505 -29.16 -6.93 -15.28
N GLU A 506 -28.93 -6.39 -14.06
CA GLU A 506 -29.63 -5.19 -13.58
C GLU A 506 -29.23 -3.92 -14.36
N ILE A 507 -27.96 -3.79 -14.74
CA ILE A 507 -27.49 -2.64 -15.54
C ILE A 507 -28.05 -2.74 -16.97
N ARG A 508 -28.06 -3.92 -17.59
CA ARG A 508 -28.55 -4.13 -18.96
C ARG A 508 -30.07 -4.04 -19.09
N ALA A 509 -30.82 -4.47 -18.07
CA ALA A 509 -32.28 -4.37 -18.01
C ALA A 509 -32.80 -2.94 -17.66
N SER A 510 -31.90 -2.03 -17.30
CA SER A 510 -32.31 -0.68 -16.88
C SER A 510 -32.88 0.10 -18.05
N SER A 511 -34.06 0.69 -17.86
CA SER A 511 -34.69 1.64 -18.81
C SER A 511 -34.07 3.04 -18.79
N LYS A 512 -33.07 3.29 -17.93
CA LYS A 512 -32.39 4.57 -17.77
C LYS A 512 -31.23 4.70 -18.77
N THR A 513 -30.72 5.93 -18.90
CA THR A 513 -29.47 6.15 -19.64
C THR A 513 -28.34 5.31 -19.07
N PRO A 514 -27.32 4.93 -19.87
CA PRO A 514 -26.17 4.15 -19.37
C PRO A 514 -25.49 4.76 -18.14
N ALA A 515 -25.38 6.08 -18.07
CA ALA A 515 -24.79 6.79 -16.93
C ALA A 515 -25.66 6.70 -15.66
N GLU A 516 -26.96 6.83 -15.79
CA GLU A 516 -27.90 6.71 -14.67
C GLU A 516 -28.00 5.26 -14.17
N ALA A 517 -28.04 4.29 -15.09
CA ALA A 517 -28.02 2.86 -14.75
C ALA A 517 -26.73 2.49 -14.00
N TRP A 518 -25.58 2.96 -14.51
CA TRP A 518 -24.29 2.81 -13.86
C TRP A 518 -24.29 3.36 -12.43
N ASN A 519 -24.74 4.62 -12.26
CA ASN A 519 -24.77 5.26 -10.94
C ASN A 519 -25.74 4.56 -9.98
N LYS A 520 -26.90 4.12 -10.45
CA LYS A 520 -27.91 3.41 -9.64
C LYS A 520 -27.38 2.08 -9.08
N HIS A 521 -26.65 1.31 -9.90
CA HIS A 521 -26.16 -0.03 -9.55
C HIS A 521 -24.70 -0.07 -9.15
N MET A 522 -24.06 1.10 -8.90
CA MET A 522 -22.64 1.21 -8.63
C MET A 522 -22.18 0.36 -7.43
N MET A 523 -22.93 0.35 -6.33
CA MET A 523 -22.56 -0.42 -5.15
C MET A 523 -22.59 -1.92 -5.39
N LEU A 524 -23.57 -2.42 -6.16
CA LEU A 524 -23.62 -3.83 -6.56
C LEU A 524 -22.42 -4.18 -7.46
N LEU A 525 -22.05 -3.29 -8.37
CA LEU A 525 -20.88 -3.47 -9.23
C LEU A 525 -19.58 -3.47 -8.44
N ILE A 526 -19.46 -2.63 -7.40
CA ILE A 526 -18.33 -2.63 -6.48
C ILE A 526 -18.26 -3.94 -5.69
N SER A 527 -19.40 -4.43 -5.18
CA SER A 527 -19.47 -5.73 -4.50
C SER A 527 -19.03 -6.89 -5.41
N ALA A 528 -19.47 -6.89 -6.67
CA ALA A 528 -19.05 -7.87 -7.68
C ALA A 528 -17.54 -7.80 -7.95
N SER A 529 -17.02 -6.59 -8.10
CA SER A 529 -15.59 -6.33 -8.31
C SER A 529 -14.75 -6.81 -7.14
N ARG A 530 -15.18 -6.53 -5.91
CA ARG A 530 -14.51 -6.99 -4.70
C ARG A 530 -14.52 -8.52 -4.60
N ALA A 531 -15.67 -9.15 -4.85
CA ALA A 531 -15.77 -10.62 -4.82
C ALA A 531 -14.85 -11.31 -5.83
N HIS A 532 -14.70 -10.72 -7.04
CA HIS A 532 -13.75 -11.18 -8.04
C HIS A 532 -12.30 -11.13 -7.53
N ILE A 533 -11.90 -10.02 -6.91
CA ILE A 533 -10.54 -9.85 -6.39
C ILE A 533 -10.29 -10.73 -5.16
N GLU A 534 -11.26 -10.94 -4.30
CA GLU A 534 -11.14 -11.88 -3.17
C GLU A 534 -10.99 -13.34 -3.67
N TYR A 535 -11.72 -13.73 -4.72
CA TYR A 535 -11.52 -15.03 -5.39
C TYR A 535 -10.11 -15.15 -5.97
N PHE A 536 -9.63 -14.13 -6.70
CA PHE A 536 -8.26 -14.10 -7.22
C PHE A 536 -7.22 -14.21 -6.08
N THR A 537 -7.45 -13.50 -4.97
CA THR A 537 -6.54 -13.51 -3.81
C THR A 537 -6.44 -14.89 -3.18
N LEU A 538 -7.57 -15.57 -2.96
CA LEU A 538 -7.58 -16.91 -2.42
C LEU A 538 -6.91 -17.90 -3.39
N ARG A 539 -7.25 -17.84 -4.68
CA ARG A 539 -6.65 -18.69 -5.71
C ARG A 539 -5.14 -18.54 -5.76
N SER A 540 -4.64 -17.28 -5.73
CA SER A 540 -3.21 -17.02 -5.75
C SER A 540 -2.48 -17.61 -4.53
N PHE A 541 -3.12 -17.61 -3.36
CA PHE A 541 -2.53 -18.22 -2.17
C PHE A 541 -2.50 -19.74 -2.28
N VAL A 542 -3.58 -20.38 -2.74
CA VAL A 542 -3.62 -21.82 -2.99
C VAL A 542 -2.57 -22.24 -4.02
N ASP A 543 -2.46 -21.50 -5.11
CA ASP A 543 -1.45 -21.75 -6.16
C ASP A 543 -0.03 -21.61 -5.60
N ALA A 544 0.24 -20.59 -4.77
CA ALA A 544 1.53 -20.41 -4.12
C ALA A 544 1.90 -21.59 -3.20
N ILE A 545 0.93 -22.13 -2.44
CA ILE A 545 1.16 -23.33 -1.60
C ILE A 545 1.48 -24.55 -2.46
N SER A 546 0.78 -24.73 -3.58
CA SER A 546 1.00 -25.86 -4.50
C SER A 546 2.38 -25.80 -5.17
N GLN A 547 2.94 -24.61 -5.34
CA GLN A 547 4.23 -24.36 -6.00
C GLN A 547 5.41 -24.25 -5.00
N LEU A 548 5.19 -24.53 -3.72
CA LEU A 548 6.27 -24.51 -2.74
C LEU A 548 7.40 -25.49 -3.13
N PRO A 549 8.68 -25.12 -2.96
CA PRO A 549 9.81 -26.00 -3.23
C PRO A 549 9.68 -27.36 -2.53
N ASP A 550 10.12 -28.44 -3.15
CA ASP A 550 10.07 -29.80 -2.56
C ASP A 550 10.82 -29.89 -1.24
N SER A 551 11.85 -29.05 -1.06
CA SER A 551 12.61 -28.91 0.18
C SER A 551 11.85 -28.28 1.35
N THR A 552 10.64 -27.74 1.11
CA THR A 552 9.81 -27.15 2.16
C THR A 552 9.34 -28.22 3.14
N SER A 553 9.59 -28.02 4.44
CA SER A 553 9.20 -29.00 5.47
C SER A 553 7.69 -29.25 5.49
N ALA A 554 7.29 -30.50 5.82
CA ALA A 554 5.89 -30.87 5.92
C ALA A 554 5.11 -30.01 6.92
N ASN A 555 5.75 -29.62 8.04
CA ASN A 555 5.14 -28.76 9.02
C ASN A 555 4.85 -27.38 8.47
N LEU A 556 5.79 -26.74 7.76
CA LEU A 556 5.57 -25.43 7.15
C LEU A 556 4.47 -25.49 6.08
N ARG A 557 4.45 -26.51 5.24
CA ARG A 557 3.34 -26.72 4.27
C ARG A 557 1.99 -26.81 4.97
N LYS A 558 1.92 -27.58 6.06
CA LYS A 558 0.69 -27.74 6.86
C LYS A 558 0.27 -26.42 7.49
N VAL A 559 1.20 -25.65 8.06
CA VAL A 559 0.91 -24.34 8.65
C VAL A 559 0.41 -23.36 7.59
N LEU A 560 1.06 -23.26 6.43
CA LEU A 560 0.61 -22.39 5.34
C LEU A 560 -0.78 -22.80 4.81
N GLY A 561 -1.06 -24.09 4.70
CA GLY A 561 -2.39 -24.60 4.36
C GLY A 561 -3.47 -24.16 5.37
N ARG A 562 -3.18 -24.23 6.67
CA ARG A 562 -4.07 -23.73 7.73
C ARG A 562 -4.25 -22.20 7.67
N VAL A 563 -3.18 -21.45 7.41
CA VAL A 563 -3.22 -19.99 7.24
C VAL A 563 -4.13 -19.63 6.04
N CYS A 564 -4.00 -20.34 4.93
CA CYS A 564 -4.87 -20.16 3.76
C CYS A 564 -6.33 -20.47 4.08
N SER A 565 -6.60 -21.58 4.77
CA SER A 565 -7.96 -21.95 5.21
C SER A 565 -8.53 -20.92 6.21
N LEU A 566 -7.70 -20.41 7.12
CA LEU A 566 -8.14 -19.34 8.04
C LEU A 566 -8.51 -18.08 7.28
N PHE A 567 -7.71 -17.66 6.29
CA PHE A 567 -8.06 -16.53 5.41
C PHE A 567 -9.43 -16.73 4.75
N ALA A 568 -9.64 -17.88 4.10
CA ALA A 568 -10.87 -18.17 3.40
C ALA A 568 -12.08 -18.20 4.37
N LEU A 569 -12.01 -19.00 5.42
CA LEU A 569 -13.15 -19.22 6.31
C LEU A 569 -13.46 -18.00 7.19
N SER A 570 -12.42 -17.27 7.67
CA SER A 570 -12.65 -16.03 8.41
C SER A 570 -13.23 -14.91 7.55
N THR A 571 -12.93 -14.88 6.25
CA THR A 571 -13.54 -13.94 5.29
C THR A 571 -15.03 -14.21 5.12
N ILE A 572 -15.46 -15.48 5.07
CA ILE A 572 -16.88 -15.87 4.98
C ILE A 572 -17.68 -15.40 6.20
N ILE A 573 -17.13 -15.53 7.40
CA ILE A 573 -17.83 -15.22 8.66
C ILE A 573 -17.49 -13.85 9.27
N ASN A 574 -16.71 -13.02 8.58
CA ASN A 574 -16.26 -11.74 9.13
C ASN A 574 -17.44 -10.79 9.41
N PRO A 575 -17.73 -10.46 10.68
CA PRO A 575 -18.86 -9.59 11.03
C PRO A 575 -18.67 -8.13 10.58
N ARG A 576 -17.45 -7.75 10.21
CA ARG A 576 -17.13 -6.41 9.67
C ARG A 576 -17.21 -6.34 8.16
N SER A 577 -17.35 -7.47 7.48
CA SER A 577 -17.52 -7.47 6.02
C SER A 577 -18.92 -6.95 5.69
N VAL A 578 -18.97 -5.85 4.99
CA VAL A 578 -20.21 -5.26 4.44
C VAL A 578 -20.97 -6.27 3.59
N ASP A 579 -20.30 -7.34 3.19
CA ASP A 579 -20.75 -8.26 2.15
C ASP A 579 -20.85 -9.73 2.61
N VAL A 580 -20.90 -9.99 3.94
CA VAL A 580 -21.10 -11.35 4.48
C VAL A 580 -22.37 -11.99 3.90
N LEU A 581 -23.44 -11.20 3.77
CA LEU A 581 -24.68 -11.67 3.18
C LEU A 581 -24.51 -12.15 1.73
N SER A 582 -23.51 -11.66 1.00
CA SER A 582 -23.27 -12.09 -0.39
C SER A 582 -22.81 -13.54 -0.53
N PHE A 583 -22.33 -14.17 0.55
CA PHE A 583 -22.06 -15.62 0.58
C PHE A 583 -23.32 -16.45 0.78
N ILE A 584 -24.38 -15.83 1.31
CA ILE A 584 -25.62 -16.51 1.75
C ILE A 584 -26.78 -16.13 0.84
N VAL A 585 -26.99 -14.83 0.60
CA VAL A 585 -28.17 -14.32 -0.09
C VAL A 585 -28.07 -14.61 -1.59
N THR A 586 -29.08 -15.29 -2.09
CA THR A 586 -29.28 -15.46 -3.53
C THR A 586 -29.98 -14.24 -4.12
N CYS A 587 -29.69 -13.95 -5.37
CA CYS A 587 -30.27 -12.82 -6.09
C CYS A 587 -31.66 -13.09 -6.62
N ASP A 588 -32.12 -14.33 -6.55
CA ASP A 588 -33.38 -14.85 -7.09
C ASP A 588 -34.05 -15.71 -6.03
N ASP A 589 -35.22 -16.25 -6.28
CA ASP A 589 -35.95 -17.19 -5.41
C ASP A 589 -35.27 -18.54 -5.16
N ARG A 590 -33.98 -18.61 -5.40
CA ARG A 590 -33.16 -19.83 -5.23
C ARG A 590 -32.66 -19.97 -3.78
N PRO A 591 -32.42 -21.20 -3.32
CA PRO A 591 -31.85 -21.41 -1.98
C PRO A 591 -30.43 -20.81 -1.87
N PRO A 592 -30.01 -20.36 -0.67
CA PRO A 592 -28.67 -19.85 -0.43
C PRO A 592 -27.62 -20.91 -0.74
N TYR A 593 -26.48 -20.48 -1.32
CA TYR A 593 -25.38 -21.40 -1.60
C TYR A 593 -24.80 -22.00 -0.32
N LEU A 594 -24.58 -21.16 0.72
CA LEU A 594 -24.24 -21.61 2.06
C LEU A 594 -25.48 -21.52 2.97
N SER A 595 -25.85 -22.64 3.59
CA SER A 595 -26.93 -22.68 4.58
C SER A 595 -26.47 -22.17 5.95
N PRO A 596 -27.39 -21.70 6.83
CA PRO A 596 -27.04 -21.32 8.19
C PRO A 596 -26.30 -22.40 8.99
N PRO A 597 -26.67 -23.70 8.96
CA PRO A 597 -25.89 -24.76 9.61
C PRO A 597 -24.44 -24.88 9.09
N GLN A 598 -24.21 -24.67 7.79
CA GLN A 598 -22.85 -24.67 7.25
C GLN A 598 -22.02 -23.49 7.78
N LEU A 599 -22.63 -22.32 8.00
CA LEU A 599 -21.94 -21.20 8.62
C LEU A 599 -21.52 -21.49 10.06
N ASP A 600 -22.34 -22.24 10.83
CA ASP A 600 -21.98 -22.66 12.18
C ASP A 600 -20.81 -23.66 12.17
N ILE A 601 -20.79 -24.57 11.21
CA ILE A 601 -19.65 -25.47 10.95
C ILE A 601 -18.38 -24.62 10.64
N ILE A 602 -18.48 -23.65 9.75
CA ILE A 602 -17.36 -22.77 9.38
C ILE A 602 -16.86 -22.00 10.61
N ARG A 603 -17.73 -21.48 11.48
CA ARG A 603 -17.33 -20.82 12.74
C ARG A 603 -16.58 -21.76 13.67
N SER A 604 -17.04 -23.01 13.82
CA SER A 604 -16.32 -24.01 14.61
C SER A 604 -14.93 -24.28 14.04
N LEU A 605 -14.82 -24.51 12.73
CA LEU A 605 -13.53 -24.74 12.08
C LEU A 605 -12.57 -23.56 12.17
N VAL A 606 -13.07 -22.33 12.13
CA VAL A 606 -12.26 -21.13 12.40
C VAL A 606 -11.69 -21.18 13.81
N ASN A 607 -12.50 -21.49 14.82
CA ASN A 607 -12.03 -21.60 16.22
C ASN A 607 -10.93 -22.68 16.35
N ASP A 608 -11.10 -23.83 15.71
CA ASP A 608 -10.12 -24.91 15.72
C ASP A 608 -8.80 -24.50 15.02
N LEU A 609 -8.90 -23.78 13.89
CA LEU A 609 -7.73 -23.23 13.20
C LEU A 609 -7.00 -22.20 14.05
N LEU A 610 -7.71 -21.35 14.79
CA LEU A 610 -7.09 -20.39 15.70
C LEU A 610 -6.27 -21.08 16.78
N ASP A 611 -6.79 -22.15 17.40
CA ASP A 611 -6.06 -22.92 18.40
C ASP A 611 -4.83 -23.63 17.81
N GLN A 612 -4.95 -24.16 16.59
CA GLN A 612 -3.84 -24.82 15.89
C GLN A 612 -2.76 -23.84 15.40
N LEU A 613 -3.10 -22.59 15.13
CA LEU A 613 -2.19 -21.58 14.63
C LEU A 613 -1.62 -20.67 15.75
N LEU A 614 -2.19 -20.70 16.94
CA LEU A 614 -1.72 -19.90 18.07
C LEU A 614 -0.24 -20.11 18.39
N PRO A 615 0.29 -21.34 18.45
CA PRO A 615 1.71 -21.58 18.69
C PRO A 615 2.62 -21.05 17.58
N GLU A 616 2.09 -20.87 16.39
CA GLU A 616 2.80 -20.45 15.18
C GLU A 616 2.84 -18.92 15.01
N ALA A 617 2.07 -18.17 15.79
CA ALA A 617 1.82 -16.74 15.59
C ALA A 617 3.12 -15.90 15.53
N ILE A 618 4.06 -16.14 16.46
CA ILE A 618 5.35 -15.42 16.48
C ILE A 618 6.21 -15.80 15.27
N ALA A 619 6.31 -17.06 14.91
CA ALA A 619 7.12 -17.48 13.77
C ALA A 619 6.54 -16.96 12.44
N LEU A 620 5.21 -16.92 12.30
CA LEU A 620 4.55 -16.32 11.14
C LEU A 620 4.84 -14.81 11.03
N THR A 621 4.93 -14.08 12.14
CA THR A 621 5.26 -12.65 12.08
C THR A 621 6.76 -12.40 11.99
N ASP A 622 7.61 -13.18 12.66
CA ASP A 622 9.07 -13.06 12.56
C ASP A 622 9.58 -13.43 11.15
N ALA A 623 8.84 -14.26 10.39
CA ALA A 623 9.20 -14.61 9.00
C ALA A 623 9.21 -13.42 8.02
N TRP A 624 8.56 -12.31 8.33
CA TRP A 624 8.66 -11.09 7.53
C TRP A 624 10.03 -10.40 7.62
N ASP A 625 10.88 -10.80 8.57
CA ASP A 625 12.27 -10.39 8.69
C ASP A 625 12.49 -8.90 8.99
N PHE A 626 11.63 -8.32 9.82
CA PHE A 626 11.80 -6.94 10.28
C PHE A 626 12.84 -6.85 11.39
N SER A 627 13.80 -5.93 11.25
CA SER A 627 14.67 -5.51 12.35
C SER A 627 13.92 -4.59 13.32
N ASP A 628 14.39 -4.47 14.55
CA ASP A 628 13.83 -3.54 15.53
C ASP A 628 13.95 -2.08 15.06
N ALA A 629 15.04 -1.73 14.37
CA ALA A 629 15.21 -0.42 13.73
C ALA A 629 14.14 -0.15 12.67
N SER A 630 13.76 -1.16 11.88
CA SER A 630 12.73 -0.99 10.84
C SER A 630 11.31 -0.94 11.39
N LEU A 631 11.02 -1.67 12.47
CA LEU A 631 9.75 -1.55 13.17
C LEU A 631 9.63 -0.20 13.87
N CYS A 632 10.74 0.37 14.33
CA CYS A 632 10.79 1.64 15.05
C CYS A 632 9.74 1.70 16.17
N SER A 633 9.64 0.62 16.95
CA SER A 633 8.58 0.38 17.92
C SER A 633 9.13 -0.11 19.24
N VAL A 634 8.89 0.64 20.31
CA VAL A 634 9.31 0.26 21.65
C VAL A 634 8.58 -0.98 22.19
N ILE A 635 7.37 -1.26 21.70
CA ILE A 635 6.57 -2.41 22.12
C ILE A 635 6.70 -3.62 21.20
N GLY A 636 7.35 -3.44 20.04
CA GLY A 636 7.55 -4.47 19.04
C GLY A 636 8.98 -5.02 18.95
N MET A 637 9.86 -4.69 19.90
CA MET A 637 11.24 -5.14 19.91
C MET A 637 11.36 -6.67 20.00
N TYR A 638 12.38 -7.21 19.35
CA TYR A 638 12.60 -8.67 19.25
C TYR A 638 12.80 -9.33 20.61
N ASP A 639 13.44 -8.63 21.56
CA ASP A 639 13.70 -9.15 22.90
C ASP A 639 12.45 -9.38 23.75
N GLY A 640 11.31 -8.71 23.42
CA GLY A 640 10.08 -8.75 24.17
C GLY A 640 10.11 -8.02 25.52
N ASN A 641 11.17 -7.26 25.83
CA ASN A 641 11.33 -6.54 27.10
C ASN A 641 10.57 -5.21 27.09
N VAL A 642 9.25 -5.27 26.94
CA VAL A 642 8.39 -4.11 26.63
C VAL A 642 8.47 -3.00 27.69
N TYR A 643 8.36 -3.34 28.98
CA TYR A 643 8.24 -2.29 30.02
C TYR A 643 9.52 -1.54 30.24
N GLU A 644 10.66 -2.22 30.26
CA GLU A 644 11.97 -1.56 30.39
C GLU A 644 12.29 -0.71 29.16
N ASN A 645 11.98 -1.22 27.97
CA ASN A 645 12.18 -0.49 26.73
C ASN A 645 11.31 0.78 26.67
N ILE A 646 10.03 0.70 27.05
CA ILE A 646 9.16 1.89 27.16
C ILE A 646 9.79 2.92 28.09
N MET A 647 10.17 2.52 29.31
CA MET A 647 10.73 3.46 30.29
C MET A 647 12.08 4.02 29.85
N ARG A 648 12.87 3.24 29.12
CA ARG A 648 14.15 3.69 28.56
C ARG A 648 13.94 4.81 27.53
N TRP A 649 12.99 4.65 26.58
CA TRP A 649 12.72 5.66 25.56
C TRP A 649 12.00 6.88 26.12
N VAL A 650 10.99 6.67 26.98
CA VAL A 650 10.23 7.78 27.60
C VAL A 650 11.15 8.71 28.37
N LYS A 651 12.13 8.18 29.11
CA LYS A 651 13.14 9.01 29.82
C LYS A 651 14.00 9.84 28.88
N GLN A 652 14.19 9.43 27.63
CA GLN A 652 14.99 10.16 26.63
C GLN A 652 14.18 11.18 25.84
N LEU A 653 12.85 11.22 25.99
CA LEU A 653 12.03 12.23 25.31
C LEU A 653 12.46 13.65 25.74
N PRO A 654 12.61 14.61 24.81
CA PRO A 654 13.02 15.98 25.12
C PRO A 654 12.16 16.64 26.19
N VAL A 655 10.84 16.36 26.18
CA VAL A 655 9.91 16.87 27.21
C VAL A 655 10.25 16.40 28.62
N ASN A 656 10.95 15.28 28.77
CA ASN A 656 11.36 14.72 30.07
C ASN A 656 12.81 15.05 30.45
N GLN A 657 13.62 15.53 29.50
CA GLN A 657 15.04 15.87 29.71
C GLN A 657 15.23 17.37 29.97
N ASP A 658 15.07 18.19 28.94
CA ASP A 658 15.49 19.60 28.98
C ASP A 658 14.33 20.58 29.08
N ALA A 659 13.14 20.22 28.68
CA ALA A 659 12.01 21.11 28.59
C ALA A 659 11.57 21.65 29.98
N TRP A 660 11.81 20.87 31.04
CA TRP A 660 11.52 21.29 32.40
C TRP A 660 12.56 22.28 32.92
N GLN A 661 13.85 22.13 32.57
CA GLN A 661 14.92 22.98 33.07
C GLN A 661 15.05 24.28 32.28
N ASN A 662 14.88 24.25 30.97
CA ASN A 662 15.24 25.35 30.07
C ASN A 662 14.12 25.78 29.09
N GLY A 663 12.90 25.23 29.16
CA GLY A 663 11.94 25.46 28.10
C GLY A 663 10.50 25.75 28.51
N GLY A 664 9.61 25.64 27.52
CA GLY A 664 8.20 26.00 27.61
C GLY A 664 7.39 25.26 28.69
N VAL A 665 7.84 24.08 29.16
CA VAL A 665 7.16 23.35 30.25
C VAL A 665 7.31 24.11 31.56
N GLN A 666 8.50 24.59 31.89
CA GLN A 666 8.72 25.39 33.13
C GLN A 666 8.02 26.76 33.06
N GLN A 667 8.07 27.40 31.89
CA GLN A 667 7.36 28.65 31.64
C GLN A 667 5.86 28.44 31.74
N GLY A 668 5.32 27.42 31.07
CA GLY A 668 3.89 27.06 31.12
C GLY A 668 3.41 26.74 32.51
N TRP A 669 4.24 26.08 33.34
CA TRP A 669 3.92 25.87 34.75
C TRP A 669 3.75 27.19 35.50
N ARG A 670 4.76 28.10 35.39
CA ARG A 670 4.73 29.39 36.07
C ARG A 670 3.59 30.31 35.60
N GLU A 671 3.32 30.29 34.32
CA GLU A 671 2.35 31.19 33.68
C GLU A 671 0.92 30.67 33.72
N CYS A 672 0.74 29.35 33.68
CA CYS A 672 -0.58 28.74 33.53
C CYS A 672 -1.00 27.88 34.74
N VAL A 673 -0.13 26.99 35.23
CA VAL A 673 -0.50 26.05 36.30
C VAL A 673 -0.46 26.70 37.68
N ASP A 674 0.64 27.37 38.02
CA ASP A 674 0.83 28.03 39.32
C ASP A 674 -0.27 29.07 39.63
N PRO A 675 -0.72 29.93 38.72
CA PRO A 675 -1.86 30.81 38.94
C PRO A 675 -3.17 30.06 39.22
N ILE A 676 -3.41 28.94 38.61
CA ILE A 676 -4.59 28.11 38.91
C ILE A 676 -4.52 27.57 40.33
N LEU A 677 -3.38 27.03 40.73
CA LEU A 677 -3.18 26.51 42.09
C LEU A 677 -3.27 27.58 43.20
N ARG A 678 -2.87 28.79 42.89
CA ARG A 678 -2.95 29.96 43.84
C ARG A 678 -4.30 30.69 43.79
N GLY A 679 -5.25 30.21 42.98
CA GLY A 679 -6.54 30.85 42.73
C GLY A 679 -6.42 32.00 41.72
N ILE A 680 -6.98 31.80 40.53
CA ILE A 680 -7.03 32.81 39.48
C ILE A 680 -7.86 33.99 40.00
N LYS A 681 -7.18 35.10 40.39
CA LYS A 681 -7.88 36.37 40.57
C LYS A 681 -8.29 36.86 39.20
N THR A 682 -9.54 36.60 38.85
CA THR A 682 -10.16 37.18 37.66
C THR A 682 -10.13 38.70 37.81
N ARG A 683 -9.18 39.35 37.14
CA ARG A 683 -9.35 40.77 36.82
C ARG A 683 -10.44 40.80 35.73
N ALA A 684 -11.65 41.12 36.16
CA ALA A 684 -12.64 41.58 35.20
C ALA A 684 -12.01 42.79 34.49
N LYS A 685 -11.70 42.64 33.22
CA LYS A 685 -11.50 43.78 32.34
C LYS A 685 -12.90 44.33 32.08
N LEU A 686 -13.22 45.45 32.75
CA LEU A 686 -14.26 46.37 32.31
C LEU A 686 -13.92 46.91 30.93
#